data_2753706a49e0d2bd3056520d2456283f
#
_entry.id   2753706a49e0d2bd3056520d2456283f
#
_cell.length_a   1.000
_cell.length_b   1.000
_cell.length_c   1.000
_cell.angle_alpha   90.00
_cell.angle_beta   90.00
_cell.angle_gamma   90.00
#
_symmetry.space_group_name_H-M   'P 1'
#
loop_
_entity.id
_entity.type
_entity.pdbx_description
1 polymer ?
#
loop_
_entity_poly.entity_id
_entity_poly.type
_entity_poly.pdbx_seq_one_letter_code
_entity_poly.pdbx_strand_id
1 'polypeptide(L)'
;MKKVSAIALSTAMALSMALPSKVNATSRVDQLLSNMSTRQKITQMLMVDFRYWDEDLSDGAQTTGHEFTKMNDQVKKIVEDYDFGALIYFAQNIQETEQSYNLSMAMQKAATKDGGIPLLISADQEGGNVYRLGSGTALPGNMALGATHHTEYAKKAGQIIGSELSSIGINTNLAPVVDVNNNANNPVIGLRSYSDDADLVGNMASATIAGLKDYNVIGCAKHFPGHGDTATDSHYGLPIVNKSKAELLNNELKPYKIAINQGIEMIMTAHILYPQLDNTTVVSEKTGNEEKKPATMSKAIITDLLKGEMGFNGVVTTDAMNMKAIADTFGQVQAVKLAIEAGADLICMPTVLYSLDDVKNLDAIIDGVEDAVKKGEISESRLDDGCRRILTVKENRGILDWKESDFSLNKALSTVGSATNRATEREISAAAVTVVKNENNTLPVVVKENQKILMLCPYDNERAQMIMGYNRAKEAGLIPESAEVKVVRYNGSNMDAVKEKIDWADTVFVNSEISAASRFSSNHWLYSYVEGIVDYTHEKGKKSIVMSVDKPYDVQMYANADAILAVYGCKGSSVDVTEAIVGGVTSSKAAYGPNIIAGIEVALGTFGAQGTLPVNIPVYDKTAKLYTDTIKYKRGYGISYKSLLNKDTLNDLIAKADALDSKKYTEESWNKFTPALAGAKEVANTNGVSQKKIDEAIASLQAAMDALVEKPAETKPEEPKKDDTKKDDTKKEDTKKDETKKDNVKTGDMTNILPFAALMGLACVAFIFLKKKKA
;
A
#
# COMPACT_ATOMS: atom_id res chain seq x y z
N MET A 1 62.61 47.19 -14.35
CA MET A 1 61.43 46.46 -13.73
C MET A 1 60.67 45.57 -14.73
N LYS A 2 61.40 44.79 -15.59
CA LYS A 2 60.72 43.85 -16.55
C LYS A 2 61.41 42.46 -16.61
N LYS A 3 62.23 42.11 -15.63
CA LYS A 3 62.92 40.81 -15.57
C LYS A 3 62.63 39.96 -14.30
N VAL A 4 61.78 40.43 -13.39
CA VAL A 4 61.43 39.73 -12.14
C VAL A 4 60.09 39.01 -12.26
N SER A 5 59.24 39.33 -13.25
CA SER A 5 57.88 38.73 -13.43
C SER A 5 57.89 37.38 -14.20
N ALA A 6 59.00 37.03 -14.83
CA ALA A 6 59.07 35.79 -15.65
C ALA A 6 59.49 34.52 -14.83
N ILE A 7 60.13 34.72 -13.67
CA ILE A 7 60.59 33.60 -12.84
C ILE A 7 59.50 33.12 -11.84
N ALA A 8 58.57 34.01 -11.45
CA ALA A 8 57.46 33.64 -10.57
C ALA A 8 56.34 32.88 -11.28
N LEU A 9 56.22 32.95 -12.64
CA LEU A 9 55.24 32.21 -13.40
C LEU A 9 55.66 30.81 -13.80
N SER A 10 56.99 30.57 -13.89
CA SER A 10 57.50 29.22 -14.19
C SER A 10 57.55 28.30 -12.98
N THR A 11 57.63 28.81 -11.75
CA THR A 11 57.58 28.04 -10.51
C THR A 11 56.14 27.70 -10.12
N ALA A 12 55.16 28.48 -10.51
CA ALA A 12 53.74 28.17 -10.29
C ALA A 12 53.19 27.09 -11.26
N MET A 13 53.79 26.97 -12.48
CA MET A 13 53.40 25.92 -13.44
C MET A 13 54.07 24.57 -13.17
N ALA A 14 55.22 24.54 -12.46
CA ALA A 14 55.93 23.29 -12.12
C ALA A 14 55.37 22.66 -10.82
N LEU A 15 54.63 23.39 -9.97
CA LEU A 15 54.00 22.86 -8.75
C LEU A 15 52.58 22.35 -8.99
N SER A 16 51.99 22.63 -10.17
CA SER A 16 50.65 22.08 -10.52
C SER A 16 50.65 20.70 -11.20
N MET A 17 51.83 20.12 -11.44
CA MET A 17 51.98 18.79 -12.08
C MET A 17 52.34 17.66 -11.12
N ALA A 18 52.26 17.86 -9.82
CA ALA A 18 52.53 16.82 -8.83
C ALA A 18 51.48 16.73 -7.73
N LEU A 19 50.18 16.92 -8.09
CA LEU A 19 49.11 16.36 -7.27
C LEU A 19 48.99 14.88 -7.69
N PRO A 20 49.10 13.93 -6.76
CA PRO A 20 48.78 12.56 -7.07
C PRO A 20 47.34 12.54 -7.58
N SER A 21 47.14 12.06 -8.81
CA SER A 21 45.82 11.65 -9.26
C SER A 21 45.23 10.82 -8.14
N LYS A 22 44.15 11.26 -7.49
CA LYS A 22 43.38 10.38 -6.63
C LYS A 22 43.02 9.18 -7.51
N VAL A 23 43.67 8.08 -7.28
CA VAL A 23 43.20 6.79 -7.74
C VAL A 23 41.86 6.66 -7.07
N ASN A 24 40.77 6.94 -7.82
CA ASN A 24 39.44 6.66 -7.34
C ASN A 24 39.44 5.16 -7.01
N ALA A 25 39.27 4.85 -5.74
CA ALA A 25 39.09 3.45 -5.34
C ALA A 25 37.93 2.91 -6.17
N THR A 26 38.14 1.79 -6.86
CA THR A 26 37.13 1.10 -7.64
C THR A 26 35.91 0.87 -6.72
N SER A 27 34.71 1.25 -7.14
CA SER A 27 33.52 1.05 -6.32
C SER A 27 33.30 -0.45 -6.04
N ARG A 28 32.64 -0.79 -4.93
CA ARG A 28 32.30 -2.19 -4.61
C ARG A 28 31.52 -2.85 -5.74
N VAL A 29 30.58 -2.12 -6.35
CA VAL A 29 29.82 -2.57 -7.52
C VAL A 29 30.75 -2.89 -8.70
N ASP A 30 31.73 -2.03 -9.00
CA ASP A 30 32.69 -2.27 -10.07
C ASP A 30 33.57 -3.49 -9.78
N GLN A 31 33.96 -3.70 -8.52
CA GLN A 31 34.73 -4.88 -8.11
C GLN A 31 33.94 -6.17 -8.28
N LEU A 32 32.69 -6.21 -7.84
CA LEU A 32 31.80 -7.35 -8.02
C LEU A 32 31.62 -7.65 -9.51
N LEU A 33 31.26 -6.63 -10.30
CA LEU A 33 31.00 -6.77 -11.73
C LEU A 33 32.22 -7.28 -12.50
N SER A 34 33.42 -6.80 -12.17
CA SER A 34 34.66 -7.23 -12.83
C SER A 34 35.06 -8.70 -12.55
N ASN A 35 34.55 -9.27 -11.45
CA ASN A 35 34.79 -10.65 -11.07
C ASN A 35 33.75 -11.63 -11.63
N MET A 36 32.63 -11.14 -12.19
CA MET A 36 31.57 -11.98 -12.72
C MET A 36 31.93 -12.52 -14.11
N SER A 37 31.68 -13.80 -14.32
CA SER A 37 31.62 -14.41 -15.65
C SER A 37 30.38 -13.92 -16.40
N THR A 38 30.37 -14.08 -17.73
CA THR A 38 29.16 -13.76 -18.55
C THR A 38 27.91 -14.50 -18.05
N ARG A 39 28.05 -15.79 -17.69
CA ARG A 39 26.94 -16.59 -17.13
C ARG A 39 26.43 -16.01 -15.82
N GLN A 40 27.30 -15.64 -14.90
CA GLN A 40 26.89 -15.00 -13.64
C GLN A 40 26.20 -13.63 -13.85
N LYS A 41 26.66 -12.84 -14.83
CA LYS A 41 25.95 -11.60 -15.22
C LYS A 41 24.54 -11.87 -15.70
N ILE A 42 24.37 -12.92 -16.54
CA ILE A 42 23.06 -13.32 -17.04
C ILE A 42 22.15 -13.75 -15.88
N THR A 43 22.63 -14.61 -14.98
CA THR A 43 21.82 -15.11 -13.86
C THR A 43 21.50 -14.02 -12.83
N GLN A 44 22.39 -13.04 -12.61
CA GLN A 44 22.08 -11.84 -11.83
C GLN A 44 20.97 -10.97 -12.44
N MET A 45 20.72 -11.09 -13.74
CA MET A 45 19.60 -10.41 -14.42
C MET A 45 18.30 -11.24 -14.42
N LEU A 46 18.24 -12.37 -13.69
CA LEU A 46 17.04 -13.21 -13.60
C LEU A 46 16.34 -13.05 -12.24
N MET A 47 15.01 -12.94 -12.28
CA MET A 47 14.12 -13.04 -11.14
C MET A 47 13.24 -14.28 -11.33
N VAL A 48 13.56 -15.32 -10.58
CA VAL A 48 12.91 -16.64 -10.68
C VAL A 48 11.80 -16.81 -9.65
N ASP A 49 10.88 -17.76 -9.89
CA ASP A 49 9.91 -18.19 -8.90
C ASP A 49 10.00 -19.70 -8.63
N PHE A 50 9.78 -20.08 -7.38
CA PHE A 50 9.58 -21.44 -6.94
C PHE A 50 8.19 -21.53 -6.30
N ARG A 51 7.14 -21.19 -7.04
CA ARG A 51 5.77 -21.14 -6.54
C ARG A 51 5.30 -22.49 -6.05
N TYR A 52 5.64 -23.52 -6.80
CA TYR A 52 5.43 -24.93 -6.52
C TYR A 52 6.76 -25.65 -6.67
N TRP A 53 6.91 -26.80 -6.02
CA TRP A 53 8.07 -27.65 -6.26
C TRP A 53 7.70 -29.11 -6.06
N ASP A 54 8.05 -29.95 -7.03
CA ASP A 54 7.86 -31.37 -7.02
C ASP A 54 9.21 -32.10 -7.00
N GLU A 55 9.48 -32.83 -5.91
CA GLU A 55 10.74 -33.55 -5.73
C GLU A 55 10.77 -34.89 -6.53
N ASP A 56 9.58 -35.46 -6.83
CA ASP A 56 9.42 -36.80 -7.39
C ASP A 56 8.61 -36.79 -8.71
N LEU A 57 9.02 -35.98 -9.70
CA LEU A 57 8.40 -36.06 -11.03
C LEU A 57 8.78 -37.34 -11.80
N SER A 58 8.41 -38.53 -11.27
CA SER A 58 8.52 -39.76 -12.02
C SER A 58 7.43 -39.95 -13.10
N ASP A 59 6.35 -39.15 -13.08
CA ASP A 59 5.12 -39.44 -13.83
C ASP A 59 4.70 -38.42 -14.88
N GLY A 60 5.47 -37.33 -15.12
CA GLY A 60 5.10 -36.31 -16.13
C GLY A 60 3.81 -35.54 -15.80
N ALA A 61 3.29 -35.67 -14.59
CA ALA A 61 2.13 -34.93 -14.13
C ALA A 61 2.57 -33.49 -13.82
N GLN A 62 2.00 -32.52 -14.49
CA GLN A 62 2.05 -31.13 -14.05
C GLN A 62 1.29 -31.05 -12.74
N THR A 63 1.99 -31.20 -11.63
CA THR A 63 1.36 -31.15 -10.31
C THR A 63 1.18 -29.71 -9.90
N THR A 64 -0.03 -29.29 -9.89
CA THR A 64 -0.50 -28.06 -9.25
C THR A 64 -0.59 -28.21 -7.72
N GLY A 65 0.14 -29.17 -7.11
CA GLY A 65 -0.20 -29.69 -5.80
C GLY A 65 0.72 -29.31 -4.64
N HIS A 66 1.99 -29.09 -4.88
CA HIS A 66 2.94 -28.90 -3.76
C HIS A 66 3.44 -27.44 -3.72
N GLU A 67 2.70 -26.60 -2.97
CA GLU A 67 3.13 -25.22 -2.69
C GLU A 67 4.48 -25.21 -1.99
N PHE A 68 5.42 -24.43 -2.52
CA PHE A 68 6.76 -24.33 -1.98
C PHE A 68 6.79 -23.38 -0.78
N THR A 69 6.60 -23.92 0.40
CA THR A 69 6.55 -23.17 1.67
C THR A 69 7.78 -23.34 2.54
N LYS A 70 8.66 -24.27 2.20
CA LYS A 70 9.86 -24.61 2.96
C LYS A 70 11.01 -25.00 2.02
N MET A 71 12.21 -24.52 2.33
CA MET A 71 13.42 -24.87 1.60
C MET A 71 13.66 -26.39 1.62
N ASN A 72 13.96 -26.97 0.46
CA ASN A 72 14.45 -28.33 0.28
C ASN A 72 15.86 -28.32 -0.32
N ASP A 73 16.50 -29.50 -0.37
CA ASP A 73 17.89 -29.63 -0.83
C ASP A 73 18.04 -29.35 -2.33
N GLN A 74 17.02 -29.63 -3.16
CA GLN A 74 17.05 -29.41 -4.60
C GLN A 74 17.03 -27.91 -4.92
N VAL A 75 16.05 -27.16 -4.41
CA VAL A 75 15.94 -25.71 -4.60
C VAL A 75 17.14 -24.99 -3.96
N LYS A 76 17.56 -25.44 -2.77
CA LYS A 76 18.76 -24.90 -2.13
C LYS A 76 19.97 -25.00 -3.05
N LYS A 77 20.20 -26.18 -3.66
CA LYS A 77 21.32 -26.38 -4.59
C LYS A 77 21.20 -25.47 -5.83
N ILE A 78 20.00 -25.31 -6.40
CA ILE A 78 19.77 -24.42 -7.53
C ILE A 78 20.11 -22.96 -7.15
N VAL A 79 19.66 -22.49 -6.00
CA VAL A 79 19.96 -21.10 -5.55
C VAL A 79 21.44 -20.91 -5.30
N GLU A 80 22.15 -21.92 -4.74
CA GLU A 80 23.59 -21.89 -4.52
C GLU A 80 24.41 -21.90 -5.83
N ASP A 81 23.94 -22.63 -6.85
CA ASP A 81 24.70 -22.85 -8.09
C ASP A 81 24.53 -21.75 -9.14
N TYR A 82 23.39 -21.01 -9.13
CA TYR A 82 23.03 -20.09 -10.22
C TYR A 82 23.28 -18.60 -9.93
N ASP A 83 23.52 -18.20 -8.70
CA ASP A 83 23.74 -16.79 -8.33
C ASP A 83 22.64 -15.84 -8.86
N PHE A 84 21.37 -16.15 -8.66
CA PHE A 84 20.26 -15.33 -9.16
C PHE A 84 20.29 -13.92 -8.59
N GLY A 85 19.87 -12.92 -9.40
CA GLY A 85 19.72 -11.55 -8.93
C GLY A 85 18.51 -11.34 -8.02
N ALA A 86 17.44 -12.06 -8.28
CA ALA A 86 16.18 -11.88 -7.57
C ALA A 86 15.33 -13.15 -7.55
N LEU A 87 14.34 -13.19 -6.65
CA LEU A 87 13.23 -14.13 -6.68
C LEU A 87 11.90 -13.43 -6.35
N ILE A 88 10.79 -14.03 -6.78
CA ILE A 88 9.44 -13.54 -6.50
C ILE A 88 8.62 -14.59 -5.76
N TYR A 89 7.95 -14.15 -4.67
CA TYR A 89 7.00 -14.94 -3.92
C TYR A 89 5.56 -14.65 -4.31
N PHE A 90 4.76 -15.72 -4.30
CA PHE A 90 3.32 -15.67 -4.46
C PHE A 90 2.60 -16.07 -3.17
N ALA A 91 1.28 -15.99 -3.14
CA ALA A 91 0.48 -16.38 -1.98
C ALA A 91 0.74 -17.83 -1.52
N GLN A 92 1.12 -18.70 -2.45
CA GLN A 92 1.51 -20.08 -2.17
C GLN A 92 2.78 -20.20 -1.34
N ASN A 93 3.68 -19.21 -1.43
CA ASN A 93 4.95 -19.23 -0.73
C ASN A 93 4.91 -18.60 0.66
N ILE A 94 4.03 -17.58 0.86
CA ILE A 94 4.04 -16.73 2.06
C ILE A 94 2.66 -16.72 2.74
N GLN A 95 2.33 -17.83 3.37
CA GLN A 95 1.01 -18.09 3.98
C GLN A 95 0.96 -17.64 5.44
N GLU A 96 1.95 -18.00 6.24
CA GLU A 96 2.06 -17.73 7.67
C GLU A 96 3.35 -16.95 7.97
N THR A 97 3.35 -16.13 9.00
CA THR A 97 4.47 -15.23 9.31
C THR A 97 5.77 -15.98 9.59
N GLU A 98 5.74 -16.98 10.49
CA GLU A 98 6.92 -17.78 10.84
C GLU A 98 7.42 -18.58 9.65
N GLN A 99 6.52 -19.20 8.91
CA GLN A 99 6.84 -19.98 7.70
C GLN A 99 7.52 -19.08 6.66
N SER A 100 6.97 -17.89 6.37
CA SER A 100 7.48 -16.95 5.39
C SER A 100 8.84 -16.37 5.80
N TYR A 101 9.02 -16.06 7.08
CA TYR A 101 10.29 -15.65 7.66
C TYR A 101 11.36 -16.71 7.44
N ASN A 102 11.09 -17.95 7.83
CA ASN A 102 12.04 -19.07 7.73
C ASN A 102 12.41 -19.36 6.27
N LEU A 103 11.47 -19.28 5.34
CA LEU A 103 11.72 -19.46 3.91
C LEU A 103 12.65 -18.35 3.38
N SER A 104 12.39 -17.08 3.69
CA SER A 104 13.21 -15.95 3.25
C SER A 104 14.64 -16.04 3.81
N MET A 105 14.79 -16.40 5.09
CA MET A 105 16.13 -16.58 5.69
C MET A 105 16.88 -17.73 5.02
N ALA A 106 16.20 -18.84 4.71
CA ALA A 106 16.83 -19.99 4.05
C ALA A 106 17.26 -19.66 2.61
N MET A 107 16.45 -18.88 1.86
CA MET A 107 16.80 -18.42 0.51
C MET A 107 18.04 -17.51 0.53
N GLN A 108 18.08 -16.53 1.41
CA GLN A 108 19.23 -15.64 1.51
C GLN A 108 20.51 -16.37 1.95
N LYS A 109 20.40 -17.33 2.88
CA LYS A 109 21.53 -18.17 3.27
C LYS A 109 22.09 -18.98 2.11
N ALA A 110 21.21 -19.56 1.29
CA ALA A 110 21.64 -20.29 0.10
C ALA A 110 22.35 -19.36 -0.90
N ALA A 111 21.75 -18.19 -1.19
CA ALA A 111 22.30 -17.23 -2.14
C ALA A 111 23.63 -16.62 -1.69
N THR A 112 23.87 -16.49 -0.38
CA THR A 112 25.09 -15.87 0.17
C THR A 112 26.18 -16.88 0.52
N LYS A 113 25.95 -18.16 0.25
CA LYS A 113 26.94 -19.21 0.49
C LYS A 113 28.22 -18.92 -0.32
N ASP A 114 29.37 -19.19 0.28
CA ASP A 114 30.69 -19.05 -0.34
C ASP A 114 30.98 -17.66 -0.94
N GLY A 115 30.33 -16.61 -0.45
CA GLY A 115 30.50 -15.23 -0.91
C GLY A 115 29.59 -14.85 -2.06
N GLY A 116 28.50 -15.59 -2.29
CA GLY A 116 27.45 -15.27 -3.26
C GLY A 116 26.74 -13.94 -2.95
N ILE A 117 25.97 -13.43 -3.90
CA ILE A 117 25.32 -12.12 -3.83
C ILE A 117 23.90 -12.25 -3.28
N PRO A 118 23.54 -11.51 -2.22
CA PRO A 118 22.18 -11.53 -1.66
C PRO A 118 21.10 -11.22 -2.69
N LEU A 119 19.95 -11.88 -2.55
CA LEU A 119 18.80 -11.75 -3.45
C LEU A 119 18.00 -10.47 -3.21
N LEU A 120 17.44 -9.92 -4.29
CA LEU A 120 16.20 -9.16 -4.20
C LEU A 120 15.06 -10.17 -4.02
N ILE A 121 14.45 -10.23 -2.83
CA ILE A 121 13.27 -11.05 -2.57
C ILE A 121 12.04 -10.18 -2.73
N SER A 122 11.16 -10.51 -3.67
CA SER A 122 10.03 -9.67 -4.06
C SER A 122 8.68 -10.36 -3.90
N ALA A 123 7.63 -9.56 -3.83
CA ALA A 123 6.23 -10.00 -3.89
C ALA A 123 5.35 -8.89 -4.49
N ASP A 124 4.17 -9.26 -5.06
CA ASP A 124 3.13 -8.32 -5.47
C ASP A 124 2.22 -7.99 -4.29
N GLN A 125 2.63 -7.15 -3.37
CA GLN A 125 1.82 -6.72 -2.25
C GLN A 125 1.22 -5.34 -2.55
N GLU A 126 0.15 -5.31 -3.38
CA GLU A 126 -0.52 -4.08 -3.82
C GLU A 126 -1.57 -3.60 -2.81
N GLY A 127 -2.15 -4.54 -2.06
CA GLY A 127 -3.36 -4.35 -1.25
C GLY A 127 -4.65 -4.61 -2.04
N GLY A 128 -5.78 -4.67 -1.35
CA GLY A 128 -7.07 -4.98 -1.98
C GLY A 128 -7.10 -6.38 -2.58
N ASN A 129 -7.42 -6.47 -3.88
CA ASN A 129 -7.53 -7.77 -4.55
C ASN A 129 -6.18 -8.47 -4.79
N VAL A 130 -5.07 -7.73 -4.75
CA VAL A 130 -3.72 -8.25 -5.00
C VAL A 130 -2.86 -8.09 -3.75
N TYR A 131 -2.92 -9.09 -2.88
CA TYR A 131 -1.99 -9.25 -1.77
C TYR A 131 -1.55 -10.72 -1.67
N ARG A 132 -0.34 -10.95 -1.13
CA ARG A 132 0.28 -12.29 -1.11
C ARG A 132 0.48 -12.83 0.31
N LEU A 133 0.87 -11.97 1.25
CA LEU A 133 1.16 -12.38 2.63
C LEU A 133 -0.13 -12.77 3.36
N GLY A 134 -0.35 -14.09 3.51
CA GLY A 134 -1.60 -14.65 4.01
C GLY A 134 -1.96 -14.23 5.43
N SER A 135 -0.96 -14.01 6.30
CA SER A 135 -1.14 -13.53 7.69
C SER A 135 -1.07 -12.01 7.83
N GLY A 136 -0.74 -11.28 6.75
CA GLY A 136 -0.53 -9.82 6.76
C GLY A 136 -1.82 -9.00 6.78
N THR A 137 -1.64 -7.68 6.70
CA THR A 137 -2.72 -6.71 6.58
C THR A 137 -3.07 -6.53 5.10
N ALA A 138 -4.32 -6.77 4.72
CA ALA A 138 -4.75 -6.80 3.32
C ALA A 138 -4.82 -5.40 2.69
N LEU A 139 -5.21 -4.38 3.47
CA LEU A 139 -5.50 -3.02 3.02
C LEU A 139 -6.66 -2.93 1.99
N PRO A 140 -7.30 -1.78 1.80
CA PRO A 140 -8.48 -1.70 0.92
C PRO A 140 -8.14 -1.64 -0.58
N GLY A 141 -6.87 -1.46 -0.96
CA GLY A 141 -6.43 -1.35 -2.35
C GLY A 141 -6.37 0.08 -2.88
N ASN A 142 -5.79 0.21 -4.09
CA ASN A 142 -5.41 1.51 -4.63
C ASN A 142 -6.63 2.39 -4.97
N MET A 143 -7.70 1.84 -5.56
CA MET A 143 -8.88 2.65 -5.89
C MET A 143 -9.58 3.17 -4.64
N ALA A 144 -9.63 2.40 -3.57
CA ALA A 144 -10.10 2.86 -2.26
C ALA A 144 -9.21 3.97 -1.70
N LEU A 145 -7.88 3.82 -1.77
CA LEU A 145 -6.95 4.90 -1.41
C LEU A 145 -7.21 6.15 -2.24
N GLY A 146 -7.41 6.03 -3.56
CA GLY A 146 -7.77 7.12 -4.46
C GLY A 146 -9.04 7.83 -4.04
N ALA A 147 -10.07 7.09 -3.56
CA ALA A 147 -11.33 7.65 -3.10
C ALA A 147 -11.20 8.51 -1.83
N THR A 148 -10.13 8.37 -1.08
CA THR A 148 -9.83 9.24 0.07
C THR A 148 -9.30 10.61 -0.34
N HIS A 149 -8.65 10.73 -1.50
CA HIS A 149 -7.88 11.90 -1.95
C HIS A 149 -6.79 12.38 -0.97
N HIS A 150 -6.38 11.55 0.00
CA HIS A 150 -5.40 11.87 1.03
C HIS A 150 -4.12 11.05 0.86
N THR A 151 -3.03 11.69 0.46
CA THR A 151 -1.72 11.04 0.25
C THR A 151 -1.13 10.46 1.54
N GLU A 152 -1.52 11.00 2.73
CA GLU A 152 -1.12 10.44 4.01
C GLU A 152 -1.61 8.99 4.20
N TYR A 153 -2.81 8.67 3.73
CA TYR A 153 -3.32 7.31 3.79
C TYR A 153 -2.56 6.36 2.86
N ALA A 154 -2.19 6.84 1.68
CA ALA A 154 -1.33 6.08 0.76
C ALA A 154 0.07 5.85 1.38
N LYS A 155 0.65 6.85 2.06
CA LYS A 155 1.91 6.68 2.79
C LYS A 155 1.78 5.69 3.93
N LYS A 156 0.72 5.78 4.76
CA LYS A 156 0.45 4.80 5.84
C LYS A 156 0.28 3.38 5.28
N ALA A 157 -0.42 3.21 4.16
CA ALA A 157 -0.54 1.92 3.49
C ALA A 157 0.83 1.37 3.07
N GLY A 158 1.68 2.21 2.45
CA GLY A 158 3.06 1.85 2.12
C GLY A 158 3.91 1.50 3.35
N GLN A 159 3.72 2.18 4.47
CA GLN A 159 4.40 1.89 5.75
C GLN A 159 3.97 0.54 6.33
N ILE A 160 2.68 0.20 6.29
CA ILE A 160 2.19 -1.10 6.74
C ILE A 160 2.81 -2.20 5.88
N ILE A 161 2.69 -2.12 4.55
CA ILE A 161 3.27 -3.09 3.63
C ILE A 161 4.77 -3.21 3.85
N GLY A 162 5.49 -2.08 3.90
CA GLY A 162 6.94 -2.06 4.09
C GLY A 162 7.37 -2.70 5.41
N SER A 163 6.69 -2.39 6.52
CA SER A 163 7.01 -2.95 7.83
C SER A 163 6.79 -4.47 7.89
N GLU A 164 5.70 -4.95 7.29
CA GLU A 164 5.37 -6.38 7.28
C GLU A 164 6.33 -7.16 6.39
N LEU A 165 6.55 -6.72 5.14
CA LEU A 165 7.45 -7.37 4.19
C LEU A 165 8.90 -7.40 4.70
N SER A 166 9.43 -6.28 5.16
CA SER A 166 10.81 -6.22 5.66
C SER A 166 11.02 -7.11 6.88
N SER A 167 10.02 -7.24 7.76
CA SER A 167 10.12 -8.07 8.97
C SER A 167 10.27 -9.56 8.68
N ILE A 168 9.81 -10.03 7.53
CA ILE A 168 9.94 -11.42 7.05
C ILE A 168 11.05 -11.59 6.00
N GLY A 169 11.89 -10.58 5.78
CA GLY A 169 13.05 -10.65 4.88
C GLY A 169 12.74 -10.37 3.41
N ILE A 170 11.55 -9.90 3.06
CA ILE A 170 11.21 -9.42 1.71
C ILE A 170 11.63 -7.96 1.59
N ASN A 171 12.49 -7.65 0.63
CA ASN A 171 13.13 -6.34 0.45
C ASN A 171 12.66 -5.55 -0.78
N THR A 172 11.79 -6.15 -1.60
CA THR A 172 11.28 -5.55 -2.84
C THR A 172 9.78 -5.80 -2.93
N ASN A 173 9.01 -4.75 -3.20
CA ASN A 173 7.58 -4.86 -3.49
C ASN A 173 7.32 -4.48 -4.96
N LEU A 174 6.78 -5.41 -5.75
CA LEU A 174 6.39 -5.16 -7.13
C LEU A 174 5.07 -4.38 -7.19
N ALA A 175 5.06 -3.24 -6.53
CA ALA A 175 3.99 -2.25 -6.39
C ALA A 175 4.60 -0.87 -6.06
N PRO A 176 3.86 0.24 -6.28
CA PRO A 176 2.45 0.32 -6.64
C PRO A 176 2.17 0.24 -8.15
N VAL A 177 0.91 -0.06 -8.49
CA VAL A 177 0.38 0.16 -9.83
C VAL A 177 0.20 1.66 -10.06
N VAL A 178 0.77 2.19 -11.15
CA VAL A 178 0.67 3.60 -11.55
C VAL A 178 -0.07 3.79 -12.88
N ASP A 179 -0.76 2.75 -13.33
CA ASP A 179 -1.64 2.80 -14.49
C ASP A 179 -2.82 3.73 -14.23
N VAL A 180 -3.15 4.59 -15.18
CA VAL A 180 -4.30 5.50 -15.12
C VAL A 180 -5.54 4.78 -15.65
N ASN A 181 -6.59 4.60 -14.82
CA ASN A 181 -7.78 3.82 -15.18
C ASN A 181 -8.75 4.61 -16.08
N ASN A 182 -8.31 5.00 -17.25
CA ASN A 182 -9.07 5.81 -18.20
C ASN A 182 -10.04 5.02 -19.09
N ASN A 183 -10.09 3.68 -18.96
CA ASN A 183 -11.05 2.82 -19.64
C ASN A 183 -11.88 2.01 -18.62
N ALA A 184 -13.17 2.36 -18.50
CA ALA A 184 -14.10 1.67 -17.59
C ALA A 184 -14.26 0.17 -17.91
N ASN A 185 -13.97 -0.25 -19.14
CA ASN A 185 -14.00 -1.66 -19.58
C ASN A 185 -12.70 -2.42 -19.29
N ASN A 186 -11.68 -1.77 -18.74
CA ASN A 186 -10.40 -2.44 -18.47
C ASN A 186 -10.60 -3.69 -17.59
N PRO A 187 -10.19 -4.90 -18.05
CA PRO A 187 -10.43 -6.13 -17.31
C PRO A 187 -9.36 -6.41 -16.23
N VAL A 188 -8.19 -5.76 -16.30
CA VAL A 188 -6.99 -6.12 -15.52
C VAL A 188 -6.66 -5.08 -14.44
N ILE A 189 -6.71 -3.80 -14.80
CA ILE A 189 -6.30 -2.71 -13.90
C ILE A 189 -7.45 -2.34 -12.95
N GLY A 190 -8.50 -1.69 -13.42
CA GLY A 190 -9.68 -1.39 -12.60
C GLY A 190 -9.32 -0.94 -11.18
N LEU A 191 -9.73 -1.74 -10.18
CA LEU A 191 -9.48 -1.47 -8.76
C LEU A 191 -8.00 -1.37 -8.35
N ARG A 192 -7.08 -1.87 -9.18
CA ARG A 192 -5.64 -1.79 -8.92
C ARG A 192 -5.06 -0.39 -9.17
N SER A 193 -5.74 0.44 -9.95
CA SER A 193 -5.40 1.86 -10.15
C SER A 193 -5.98 2.73 -9.04
N TYR A 194 -5.29 3.82 -8.70
CA TYR A 194 -5.81 4.84 -7.77
C TYR A 194 -6.95 5.68 -8.37
N SER A 195 -6.91 5.95 -9.69
CA SER A 195 -7.83 6.90 -10.33
C SER A 195 -7.77 6.84 -11.87
N ASP A 196 -8.69 7.55 -12.51
CA ASP A 196 -8.63 7.96 -13.92
C ASP A 196 -7.92 9.33 -14.11
N ASP A 197 -7.34 9.88 -13.04
CA ASP A 197 -6.58 11.13 -13.04
C ASP A 197 -5.08 10.87 -12.83
N ALA A 198 -4.28 11.24 -13.82
CA ALA A 198 -2.86 10.96 -13.81
C ALA A 198 -2.08 11.66 -12.68
N ASP A 199 -2.51 12.86 -12.25
CA ASP A 199 -1.89 13.56 -11.12
C ASP A 199 -2.20 12.86 -9.80
N LEU A 200 -3.46 12.49 -9.59
CA LEU A 200 -3.85 11.75 -8.39
C LEU A 200 -3.13 10.40 -8.32
N VAL A 201 -3.08 9.64 -9.43
CA VAL A 201 -2.32 8.38 -9.51
C VAL A 201 -0.85 8.59 -9.12
N GLY A 202 -0.18 9.57 -9.75
CA GLY A 202 1.23 9.85 -9.49
C GLY A 202 1.52 10.26 -8.05
N ASN A 203 0.68 11.11 -7.46
CA ASN A 203 0.84 11.59 -6.08
C ASN A 203 0.59 10.48 -5.05
N MET A 204 -0.47 9.69 -5.24
CA MET A 204 -0.79 8.57 -4.33
C MET A 204 0.29 7.48 -4.41
N ALA A 205 0.70 7.10 -5.61
CA ALA A 205 1.76 6.13 -5.81
C ALA A 205 3.09 6.58 -5.18
N SER A 206 3.48 7.85 -5.36
CA SER A 206 4.69 8.41 -4.75
C SER A 206 4.64 8.37 -3.22
N ALA A 207 3.47 8.64 -2.63
CA ALA A 207 3.29 8.55 -1.19
C ALA A 207 3.42 7.09 -0.69
N THR A 208 2.84 6.12 -1.42
CA THR A 208 3.01 4.69 -1.12
C THR A 208 4.47 4.27 -1.19
N ILE A 209 5.21 4.68 -2.24
CA ILE A 209 6.65 4.42 -2.39
C ILE A 209 7.44 5.01 -1.22
N ALA A 210 7.12 6.23 -0.80
CA ALA A 210 7.75 6.85 0.36
C ALA A 210 7.51 6.04 1.64
N GLY A 211 6.30 5.48 1.83
CA GLY A 211 5.98 4.59 2.95
C GLY A 211 6.78 3.29 2.93
N LEU A 212 6.94 2.65 1.77
CA LEU A 212 7.80 1.47 1.59
C LEU A 212 9.25 1.79 1.93
N LYS A 213 9.74 2.95 1.48
CA LYS A 213 11.11 3.41 1.72
C LYS A 213 11.41 3.65 3.19
N ASP A 214 10.43 4.06 4.00
CA ASP A 214 10.58 4.21 5.46
C ASP A 214 11.00 2.89 6.15
N TYR A 215 10.74 1.74 5.52
CA TYR A 215 11.11 0.40 5.99
C TYR A 215 12.14 -0.31 5.10
N ASN A 216 12.87 0.45 4.28
CA ASN A 216 13.92 -0.03 3.39
C ASN A 216 13.46 -1.06 2.35
N VAL A 217 12.16 -1.05 1.95
CA VAL A 217 11.61 -1.88 0.89
C VAL A 217 11.61 -1.09 -0.42
N ILE A 218 12.16 -1.71 -1.47
CA ILE A 218 12.20 -1.16 -2.83
C ILE A 218 10.79 -1.22 -3.42
N GLY A 219 10.25 -0.09 -3.89
CA GLY A 219 9.00 -0.04 -4.64
C GLY A 219 9.24 -0.16 -6.15
N CYS A 220 8.27 -0.75 -6.86
CA CYS A 220 8.30 -0.92 -8.31
C CYS A 220 7.03 -0.33 -8.96
N ALA A 221 7.17 0.75 -9.73
CA ALA A 221 6.07 1.33 -10.48
C ALA A 221 5.73 0.50 -11.73
N LYS A 222 4.44 0.15 -11.94
CA LYS A 222 3.99 -0.74 -13.02
C LYS A 222 2.64 -0.34 -13.59
N HIS A 223 2.36 -0.68 -14.87
CA HIS A 223 3.10 -1.44 -15.88
C HIS A 223 3.45 -0.51 -17.05
N PHE A 224 4.72 -0.16 -17.19
CA PHE A 224 5.21 0.84 -18.16
C PHE A 224 5.03 0.38 -19.63
N PRO A 225 4.55 1.26 -20.56
CA PRO A 225 4.24 2.69 -20.45
C PRO A 225 2.82 3.02 -19.96
N GLY A 226 1.98 2.04 -19.57
CA GLY A 226 0.65 2.21 -19.01
C GLY A 226 -0.34 1.17 -19.50
N HIS A 227 -1.03 0.51 -18.60
CA HIS A 227 -1.98 -0.59 -18.90
C HIS A 227 -3.45 -0.17 -18.73
N GLY A 228 -3.73 1.08 -18.30
CA GLY A 228 -5.07 1.50 -17.90
C GLY A 228 -6.08 1.67 -19.04
N ASP A 229 -5.62 1.84 -20.29
CA ASP A 229 -6.47 2.04 -21.48
C ASP A 229 -6.74 0.75 -22.28
N THR A 230 -6.28 -0.40 -21.81
CA THR A 230 -6.48 -1.65 -22.52
C THR A 230 -7.88 -2.22 -22.31
N ALA A 231 -8.43 -2.86 -23.35
CA ALA A 231 -9.69 -3.60 -23.31
C ALA A 231 -9.48 -5.12 -23.33
N THR A 232 -8.24 -5.59 -23.41
CA THR A 232 -7.83 -7.00 -23.43
C THR A 232 -6.89 -7.28 -22.27
N ASP A 233 -7.03 -8.47 -21.68
CA ASP A 233 -6.15 -8.93 -20.62
C ASP A 233 -4.83 -9.48 -21.19
N SER A 234 -3.70 -8.90 -20.78
CA SER A 234 -2.36 -9.31 -21.22
C SER A 234 -1.95 -10.73 -20.79
N HIS A 235 -2.66 -11.34 -19.86
CA HIS A 235 -2.46 -12.76 -19.53
C HIS A 235 -2.90 -13.72 -20.62
N TYR A 236 -3.80 -13.29 -21.55
CA TYR A 236 -4.37 -14.14 -22.57
C TYR A 236 -4.01 -13.72 -24.01
N GLY A 237 -3.57 -12.48 -24.23
CA GLY A 237 -3.19 -11.95 -25.53
C GLY A 237 -2.49 -10.61 -25.44
N LEU A 238 -1.82 -10.16 -26.50
CA LEU A 238 -1.14 -8.86 -26.54
C LEU A 238 -2.18 -7.73 -26.74
N PRO A 239 -2.46 -6.91 -25.71
CA PRO A 239 -3.32 -5.74 -25.87
C PRO A 239 -2.64 -4.67 -26.72
N ILE A 240 -3.43 -3.75 -27.29
CA ILE A 240 -2.94 -2.66 -28.13
C ILE A 240 -3.41 -1.33 -27.54
N VAL A 241 -2.47 -0.39 -27.36
CA VAL A 241 -2.75 1.02 -27.04
C VAL A 241 -2.30 1.88 -28.20
N ASN A 242 -3.27 2.43 -28.94
CA ASN A 242 -3.02 3.19 -30.15
C ASN A 242 -3.07 4.71 -29.89
N LYS A 243 -2.17 5.21 -29.02
CA LYS A 243 -2.03 6.63 -28.69
C LYS A 243 -0.70 7.16 -29.16
N SER A 244 -0.70 8.43 -29.57
CA SER A 244 0.52 9.16 -29.88
C SER A 244 1.38 9.38 -28.63
N LYS A 245 2.67 9.58 -28.80
CA LYS A 245 3.58 9.90 -27.70
C LYS A 245 3.13 11.13 -26.91
N ALA A 246 2.59 12.15 -27.60
CA ALA A 246 2.10 13.36 -26.93
C ALA A 246 0.90 13.07 -26.01
N GLU A 247 -0.03 12.24 -26.44
CA GLU A 247 -1.16 11.79 -25.60
C GLU A 247 -0.66 11.01 -24.41
N LEU A 248 0.27 10.08 -24.59
CA LEU A 248 0.85 9.27 -23.51
C LEU A 248 1.61 10.14 -22.50
N LEU A 249 2.38 11.14 -22.93
CA LEU A 249 3.08 12.06 -22.04
C LEU A 249 2.14 12.92 -21.19
N ASN A 250 0.94 13.21 -21.71
CA ASN A 250 -0.06 14.00 -21.01
C ASN A 250 -0.89 13.17 -20.02
N ASN A 251 -0.90 11.85 -20.13
CA ASN A 251 -1.71 10.97 -19.29
C ASN A 251 -0.91 9.77 -18.74
N GLU A 252 -0.75 8.69 -19.51
CA GLU A 252 -0.19 7.41 -19.02
C GLU A 252 1.24 7.51 -18.47
N LEU A 253 2.08 8.34 -19.08
CA LEU A 253 3.49 8.51 -18.69
C LEU A 253 3.68 9.53 -17.57
N LYS A 254 2.66 10.33 -17.27
CA LYS A 254 2.75 11.40 -16.25
C LYS A 254 2.98 10.84 -14.83
N PRO A 255 2.27 9.78 -14.35
CA PRO A 255 2.57 9.17 -13.06
C PRO A 255 4.00 8.64 -12.95
N TYR A 256 4.54 8.03 -14.03
CA TYR A 256 5.93 7.57 -14.05
C TYR A 256 6.91 8.72 -13.91
N LYS A 257 6.66 9.85 -14.60
CA LYS A 257 7.53 11.02 -14.46
C LYS A 257 7.52 11.58 -13.05
N ILE A 258 6.36 11.59 -12.39
CA ILE A 258 6.24 11.97 -10.98
C ILE A 258 7.05 10.99 -10.10
N ALA A 259 6.89 9.68 -10.28
CA ALA A 259 7.62 8.66 -9.53
C ALA A 259 9.13 8.72 -9.74
N ILE A 260 9.60 8.94 -10.98
CA ILE A 260 11.02 9.11 -11.32
C ILE A 260 11.60 10.33 -10.59
N ASN A 261 10.89 11.46 -10.59
CA ASN A 261 11.32 12.68 -9.90
C ASN A 261 11.37 12.51 -8.37
N GLN A 262 10.61 11.56 -7.81
CA GLN A 262 10.62 11.18 -6.38
C GLN A 262 11.65 10.07 -6.07
N GLY A 263 12.43 9.64 -7.07
CA GLY A 263 13.51 8.68 -6.90
C GLY A 263 13.04 7.24 -6.75
N ILE A 264 12.06 6.81 -7.57
CA ILE A 264 11.70 5.39 -7.71
C ILE A 264 12.92 4.60 -8.22
N GLU A 265 13.13 3.40 -7.70
CA GLU A 265 14.33 2.59 -7.99
C GLU A 265 14.05 1.45 -8.95
N MET A 266 12.79 1.06 -9.16
CA MET A 266 12.41 -0.02 -10.07
C MET A 266 11.14 0.34 -10.84
N ILE A 267 11.12 0.00 -12.13
CA ILE A 267 9.95 0.14 -13.01
C ILE A 267 9.77 -1.18 -13.76
N MET A 268 8.53 -1.69 -13.77
CA MET A 268 8.14 -2.90 -14.49
C MET A 268 7.50 -2.55 -15.83
N THR A 269 7.93 -3.22 -16.90
CA THR A 269 7.35 -3.06 -18.25
C THR A 269 6.08 -3.87 -18.44
N ALA A 270 5.27 -3.49 -19.43
CA ALA A 270 4.03 -4.17 -19.80
C ALA A 270 4.17 -4.98 -21.10
N HIS A 271 3.45 -6.10 -21.21
CA HIS A 271 3.33 -6.89 -22.44
C HIS A 271 2.23 -6.33 -23.35
N ILE A 272 2.44 -5.09 -23.84
CA ILE A 272 1.44 -4.30 -24.61
C ILE A 272 2.08 -3.76 -25.86
N LEU A 273 1.33 -3.76 -26.97
CA LEU A 273 1.72 -3.17 -28.24
C LEU A 273 1.40 -1.66 -28.25
N TYR A 274 2.40 -0.85 -28.58
CA TYR A 274 2.29 0.60 -28.76
C TYR A 274 2.73 1.01 -30.16
N PRO A 275 1.92 0.77 -31.20
CA PRO A 275 2.35 0.92 -32.61
C PRO A 275 2.74 2.35 -33.00
N GLN A 276 2.33 3.37 -32.23
CA GLN A 276 2.76 4.76 -32.45
C GLN A 276 4.07 5.11 -31.75
N LEU A 277 4.57 4.29 -30.81
CA LEU A 277 5.89 4.42 -30.22
C LEU A 277 6.91 3.52 -30.91
N ASP A 278 6.52 2.26 -31.18
CA ASP A 278 7.34 1.27 -31.88
C ASP A 278 6.42 0.34 -32.69
N ASN A 279 6.61 0.33 -34.00
CA ASN A 279 5.87 -0.54 -34.91
C ASN A 279 6.79 -1.58 -35.58
N THR A 280 7.97 -1.81 -35.00
CA THR A 280 8.92 -2.81 -35.50
C THR A 280 8.42 -4.23 -35.25
N THR A 281 8.82 -5.13 -36.12
CA THR A 281 8.49 -6.56 -36.06
C THR A 281 9.75 -7.39 -35.85
N VAL A 282 9.54 -8.63 -35.47
CA VAL A 282 10.57 -9.69 -35.44
C VAL A 282 9.94 -11.00 -35.90
N VAL A 283 10.71 -11.80 -36.58
CA VAL A 283 10.26 -13.18 -36.91
C VAL A 283 10.31 -14.01 -35.63
N SER A 284 9.16 -14.53 -35.25
CA SER A 284 9.05 -15.43 -34.10
C SER A 284 9.75 -16.76 -34.36
N GLU A 285 10.70 -17.14 -33.51
CA GLU A 285 11.33 -18.46 -33.58
C GLU A 285 10.34 -19.60 -33.29
N LYS A 286 9.23 -19.28 -32.56
CA LYS A 286 8.20 -20.26 -32.20
C LYS A 286 7.16 -20.48 -33.30
N THR A 287 6.64 -19.38 -33.86
CA THR A 287 5.52 -19.44 -34.83
C THR A 287 5.99 -19.35 -36.30
N GLY A 288 7.19 -18.80 -36.52
CA GLY A 288 7.71 -18.49 -37.87
C GLY A 288 7.06 -17.24 -38.51
N ASN A 289 6.14 -16.57 -37.82
CA ASN A 289 5.45 -15.38 -38.32
C ASN A 289 6.21 -14.10 -37.94
N GLU A 290 5.94 -13.04 -38.70
CA GLU A 290 6.35 -11.67 -38.30
C GLU A 290 5.41 -11.16 -37.24
N GLU A 291 5.96 -10.91 -36.02
CA GLU A 291 5.20 -10.47 -34.84
C GLU A 291 5.66 -9.06 -34.41
N LYS A 292 4.73 -8.23 -33.98
CA LYS A 292 5.06 -6.91 -33.43
C LYS A 292 5.68 -7.04 -32.05
N LYS A 293 6.68 -6.20 -31.74
CA LYS A 293 7.34 -6.19 -30.43
C LYS A 293 6.46 -5.47 -29.40
N PRO A 294 6.12 -6.11 -28.26
CA PRO A 294 5.50 -5.43 -27.15
C PRO A 294 6.50 -4.48 -26.44
N ALA A 295 6.02 -3.59 -25.58
CA ALA A 295 6.84 -2.63 -24.86
C ALA A 295 8.02 -3.27 -24.14
N THR A 296 7.84 -4.46 -23.56
CA THR A 296 8.90 -5.25 -22.89
C THR A 296 10.07 -5.62 -23.79
N MET A 297 9.87 -5.66 -25.12
CA MET A 297 10.89 -6.03 -26.11
C MET A 297 11.26 -4.87 -27.04
N SER A 298 10.83 -3.66 -26.72
CA SER A 298 11.04 -2.47 -27.54
C SER A 298 12.17 -1.59 -26.99
N LYS A 299 13.27 -1.50 -27.75
CA LYS A 299 14.36 -0.58 -27.45
C LYS A 299 13.91 0.88 -27.46
N ALA A 300 13.03 1.25 -28.40
CA ALA A 300 12.48 2.60 -28.48
C ALA A 300 11.71 2.99 -27.20
N ILE A 301 11.03 2.02 -26.57
CA ILE A 301 10.24 2.26 -25.37
C ILE A 301 11.11 2.19 -24.10
N ILE A 302 11.95 1.16 -23.95
CA ILE A 302 12.73 0.99 -22.70
C ILE A 302 13.96 1.88 -22.70
N THR A 303 14.81 1.77 -23.73
CA THR A 303 16.09 2.46 -23.76
C THR A 303 15.91 3.94 -24.13
N ASP A 304 15.22 4.20 -25.25
CA ASP A 304 15.23 5.56 -25.79
C ASP A 304 14.22 6.47 -25.03
N LEU A 305 13.00 5.99 -24.74
CA LEU A 305 11.99 6.77 -24.04
C LEU A 305 12.21 6.74 -22.52
N LEU A 306 12.16 5.55 -21.86
CA LEU A 306 12.19 5.48 -20.40
C LEU A 306 13.55 5.88 -19.83
N LYS A 307 14.63 5.21 -20.26
CA LYS A 307 15.97 5.48 -19.73
C LYS A 307 16.54 6.80 -20.30
N GLY A 308 16.39 7.04 -21.59
CA GLY A 308 16.94 8.22 -22.27
C GLY A 308 16.13 9.49 -21.99
N GLU A 309 14.91 9.57 -22.49
CA GLU A 309 14.14 10.81 -22.52
C GLU A 309 13.50 11.16 -21.17
N MET A 310 12.96 10.14 -20.46
CA MET A 310 12.39 10.33 -19.13
C MET A 310 13.45 10.33 -18.02
N GLY A 311 14.69 9.91 -18.33
CA GLY A 311 15.84 9.97 -17.43
C GLY A 311 15.83 8.94 -16.30
N PHE A 312 15.19 7.78 -16.49
CA PHE A 312 15.16 6.74 -15.48
C PHE A 312 16.49 5.99 -15.38
N ASN A 313 17.11 6.04 -14.20
CA ASN A 313 18.42 5.43 -13.92
C ASN A 313 18.37 4.19 -13.01
N GLY A 314 17.18 3.77 -12.56
CA GLY A 314 16.99 2.58 -11.74
C GLY A 314 16.96 1.28 -12.56
N VAL A 315 16.44 0.23 -11.96
CA VAL A 315 16.27 -1.11 -12.54
C VAL A 315 14.99 -1.19 -13.35
N VAL A 316 15.06 -1.57 -14.61
CA VAL A 316 13.90 -1.91 -15.42
C VAL A 316 13.69 -3.42 -15.34
N THR A 317 12.59 -3.86 -14.72
CA THR A 317 12.17 -5.26 -14.72
C THR A 317 11.09 -5.52 -15.76
N THR A 318 11.04 -6.73 -16.30
CA THR A 318 9.91 -7.16 -17.14
C THR A 318 8.72 -7.53 -16.26
N ASP A 319 7.50 -7.52 -16.80
CA ASP A 319 6.43 -8.38 -16.32
C ASP A 319 6.78 -9.84 -16.58
N ALA A 320 6.01 -10.78 -16.06
CA ALA A 320 6.31 -12.21 -16.08
C ALA A 320 6.45 -12.74 -17.53
N MET A 321 7.65 -13.19 -17.90
CA MET A 321 7.95 -13.62 -19.26
C MET A 321 7.32 -14.98 -19.64
N ASN A 322 6.86 -15.76 -18.66
CA ASN A 322 6.12 -17.00 -18.87
C ASN A 322 4.62 -16.78 -19.15
N MET A 323 4.12 -15.54 -19.17
CA MET A 323 2.74 -15.23 -19.56
C MET A 323 2.47 -15.67 -21.00
N LYS A 324 1.28 -16.25 -21.25
CA LYS A 324 0.92 -16.84 -22.56
C LYS A 324 1.09 -15.87 -23.71
N ALA A 325 0.74 -14.60 -23.54
CA ALA A 325 0.91 -13.57 -24.55
C ALA A 325 2.35 -13.48 -25.09
N ILE A 326 3.34 -13.80 -24.28
CA ILE A 326 4.77 -13.80 -24.62
C ILE A 326 5.24 -15.20 -25.01
N ALA A 327 5.05 -16.16 -24.12
CA ALA A 327 5.56 -17.52 -24.27
C ALA A 327 4.99 -18.25 -25.50
N ASP A 328 3.71 -18.02 -25.81
CA ASP A 328 3.06 -18.63 -26.96
C ASP A 328 3.38 -17.92 -28.28
N THR A 329 3.70 -16.63 -28.23
CA THR A 329 4.04 -15.84 -29.43
C THR A 329 5.50 -15.98 -29.83
N PHE A 330 6.45 -15.77 -28.88
CA PHE A 330 7.89 -15.67 -29.22
C PHE A 330 8.71 -16.89 -28.81
N GLY A 331 8.25 -17.68 -27.84
CA GLY A 331 9.08 -18.66 -27.14
C GLY A 331 10.00 -17.97 -26.09
N GLN A 332 10.39 -18.73 -25.07
CA GLN A 332 11.03 -18.14 -23.88
C GLN A 332 12.45 -17.62 -24.16
N VAL A 333 13.28 -18.38 -24.88
CA VAL A 333 14.67 -18.01 -25.20
C VAL A 333 14.70 -16.70 -26.00
N GLN A 334 13.94 -16.63 -27.10
CA GLN A 334 13.89 -15.43 -27.94
C GLN A 334 13.33 -14.24 -27.16
N ALA A 335 12.27 -14.44 -26.38
CA ALA A 335 11.65 -13.39 -25.60
C ALA A 335 12.62 -12.75 -24.59
N VAL A 336 13.39 -13.56 -23.87
CA VAL A 336 14.40 -13.09 -22.92
C VAL A 336 15.52 -12.33 -23.63
N LYS A 337 16.04 -12.86 -24.75
CA LYS A 337 17.06 -12.18 -25.58
C LYS A 337 16.59 -10.79 -26.00
N LEU A 338 15.37 -10.69 -26.56
CA LEU A 338 14.80 -9.44 -27.03
C LEU A 338 14.57 -8.43 -25.90
N ALA A 339 14.14 -8.89 -24.71
CA ALA A 339 13.94 -8.02 -23.57
C ALA A 339 15.27 -7.43 -23.04
N ILE A 340 16.32 -8.26 -22.95
CA ILE A 340 17.68 -7.82 -22.56
C ILE A 340 18.22 -6.80 -23.58
N GLU A 341 18.11 -7.11 -24.89
CA GLU A 341 18.53 -6.22 -25.98
C GLU A 341 17.80 -4.88 -25.94
N ALA A 342 16.48 -4.91 -25.64
CA ALA A 342 15.65 -3.71 -25.52
C ALA A 342 16.04 -2.81 -24.34
N GLY A 343 16.74 -3.35 -23.34
CA GLY A 343 17.20 -2.58 -22.18
C GLY A 343 16.60 -3.01 -20.85
N ALA A 344 15.87 -4.14 -20.76
CA ALA A 344 15.44 -4.69 -19.49
C ALA A 344 16.66 -5.18 -18.67
N ASP A 345 16.68 -4.86 -17.39
CA ASP A 345 17.80 -5.15 -16.48
C ASP A 345 17.53 -6.40 -15.64
N LEU A 346 16.27 -6.66 -15.31
CA LEU A 346 15.84 -7.81 -14.52
C LEU A 346 14.69 -8.52 -15.23
N ILE A 347 14.84 -9.79 -15.53
CA ILE A 347 13.88 -10.60 -16.27
C ILE A 347 13.04 -11.40 -15.29
N CYS A 348 11.78 -11.02 -15.15
CA CYS A 348 10.84 -11.66 -14.23
C CYS A 348 10.31 -12.96 -14.81
N MET A 349 10.42 -14.06 -14.07
CA MET A 349 9.88 -15.39 -14.39
C MET A 349 10.19 -15.81 -15.85
N PRO A 350 11.48 -15.95 -16.19
CA PRO A 350 11.89 -16.28 -17.56
C PRO A 350 11.30 -17.61 -18.05
N THR A 351 11.08 -18.55 -17.13
CA THR A 351 10.41 -19.83 -17.35
C THR A 351 9.74 -20.30 -16.07
N VAL A 352 8.90 -21.32 -16.15
CA VAL A 352 8.35 -22.04 -14.98
C VAL A 352 9.47 -22.90 -14.36
N LEU A 353 9.56 -22.92 -13.04
CA LEU A 353 10.52 -23.73 -12.27
C LEU A 353 9.75 -24.47 -11.14
N TYR A 354 9.17 -25.62 -11.46
CA TYR A 354 8.41 -26.42 -10.51
C TYR A 354 9.06 -27.77 -10.20
N SER A 355 10.17 -28.12 -10.90
CA SER A 355 10.89 -29.36 -10.75
C SER A 355 12.32 -29.27 -11.31
N LEU A 356 13.13 -30.31 -11.08
CA LEU A 356 14.46 -30.41 -11.70
C LEU A 356 14.39 -30.51 -13.24
N ASP A 357 13.31 -31.02 -13.80
CA ASP A 357 13.16 -31.09 -15.26
C ASP A 357 12.99 -29.70 -15.88
N ASP A 358 12.40 -28.75 -15.18
CA ASP A 358 12.23 -27.37 -15.64
C ASP A 358 13.54 -26.59 -15.66
N VAL A 359 14.55 -27.01 -14.88
CA VAL A 359 15.90 -26.40 -14.87
C VAL A 359 16.54 -26.45 -16.24
N LYS A 360 16.25 -27.48 -17.06
CA LYS A 360 16.73 -27.58 -18.45
C LYS A 360 16.24 -26.41 -19.31
N ASN A 361 15.02 -25.93 -19.07
CA ASN A 361 14.48 -24.76 -19.78
C ASN A 361 15.20 -23.48 -19.36
N LEU A 362 15.53 -23.37 -18.08
CA LEU A 362 16.32 -22.26 -17.56
C LEU A 362 17.74 -22.26 -18.16
N ASP A 363 18.41 -23.42 -18.18
CA ASP A 363 19.73 -23.58 -18.83
C ASP A 363 19.67 -23.19 -20.31
N ALA A 364 18.64 -23.64 -21.05
CA ALA A 364 18.48 -23.27 -22.46
C ALA A 364 18.34 -21.75 -22.66
N ILE A 365 17.68 -21.04 -21.73
CA ILE A 365 17.58 -19.58 -21.77
C ILE A 365 18.94 -18.95 -21.51
N ILE A 366 19.67 -19.37 -20.49
CA ILE A 366 20.97 -18.85 -20.13
C ILE A 366 21.95 -19.08 -21.27
N ASP A 367 22.03 -20.30 -21.80
CA ASP A 367 22.90 -20.69 -22.93
C ASP A 367 22.55 -19.89 -24.20
N GLY A 368 21.23 -19.65 -24.44
CA GLY A 368 20.77 -18.84 -25.58
C GLY A 368 21.22 -17.37 -25.47
N VAL A 369 21.22 -16.80 -24.27
CA VAL A 369 21.72 -15.42 -24.04
C VAL A 369 23.24 -15.39 -24.14
N GLU A 370 23.97 -16.36 -23.57
CA GLU A 370 25.44 -16.49 -23.75
C GLU A 370 25.84 -16.57 -25.22
N ASP A 371 25.11 -17.35 -26.01
CA ASP A 371 25.36 -17.49 -27.44
C ASP A 371 25.07 -16.18 -28.20
N ALA A 372 24.03 -15.44 -27.83
CA ALA A 372 23.75 -14.11 -28.37
C ALA A 372 24.89 -13.12 -28.05
N VAL A 373 25.46 -13.18 -26.85
CA VAL A 373 26.63 -12.37 -26.49
C VAL A 373 27.85 -12.77 -27.32
N LYS A 374 28.17 -14.06 -27.45
CA LYS A 374 29.28 -14.55 -28.27
C LYS A 374 29.16 -14.17 -29.75
N LYS A 375 27.92 -14.07 -30.27
CA LYS A 375 27.64 -13.65 -31.64
C LYS A 375 27.63 -12.14 -31.82
N GLY A 376 27.67 -11.35 -30.73
CA GLY A 376 27.57 -9.90 -30.74
C GLY A 376 26.15 -9.36 -30.97
N GLU A 377 25.11 -10.20 -30.85
CA GLU A 377 23.70 -9.81 -30.88
C GLU A 377 23.35 -9.00 -29.63
N ILE A 378 23.87 -9.41 -28.47
CA ILE A 378 23.82 -8.67 -27.21
C ILE A 378 25.26 -8.28 -26.83
N SER A 379 25.51 -7.00 -26.55
CA SER A 379 26.83 -6.57 -26.15
C SER A 379 27.13 -6.93 -24.68
N GLU A 380 28.37 -7.27 -24.33
CA GLU A 380 28.77 -7.47 -22.93
C GLU A 380 28.48 -6.22 -22.09
N SER A 381 28.66 -5.02 -22.65
CA SER A 381 28.35 -3.77 -21.98
C SER A 381 26.87 -3.61 -21.63
N ARG A 382 25.95 -4.31 -22.35
CA ARG A 382 24.53 -4.36 -22.01
C ARG A 382 24.29 -5.19 -20.74
N LEU A 383 24.98 -6.32 -20.61
CA LEU A 383 24.94 -7.14 -19.39
C LEU A 383 25.56 -6.37 -18.21
N ASP A 384 26.70 -5.70 -18.45
CA ASP A 384 27.37 -4.87 -17.44
C ASP A 384 26.45 -3.74 -16.94
N ASP A 385 25.71 -3.03 -17.82
CA ASP A 385 24.75 -1.99 -17.43
C ASP A 385 23.61 -2.57 -16.59
N GLY A 386 23.05 -3.72 -16.98
CA GLY A 386 21.98 -4.37 -16.22
C GLY A 386 22.40 -4.81 -14.83
N CYS A 387 23.50 -5.54 -14.75
CA CYS A 387 24.06 -5.97 -13.46
C CYS A 387 24.47 -4.79 -12.59
N ARG A 388 25.08 -3.76 -13.15
CA ARG A 388 25.46 -2.54 -12.44
C ARG A 388 24.27 -1.87 -11.78
N ARG A 389 23.14 -1.74 -12.47
CA ARG A 389 21.90 -1.17 -11.93
C ARG A 389 21.36 -1.99 -10.77
N ILE A 390 21.30 -3.31 -10.92
CA ILE A 390 20.86 -4.25 -9.87
C ILE A 390 21.76 -4.17 -8.65
N LEU A 391 23.09 -4.27 -8.84
CA LEU A 391 24.07 -4.20 -7.77
C LEU A 391 24.07 -2.84 -7.06
N THR A 392 23.87 -1.75 -7.80
CA THR A 392 23.78 -0.39 -7.23
C THR A 392 22.57 -0.25 -6.33
N VAL A 393 21.41 -0.78 -6.73
CA VAL A 393 20.21 -0.77 -5.88
C VAL A 393 20.43 -1.65 -4.63
N LYS A 394 21.02 -2.84 -4.78
CA LYS A 394 21.37 -3.71 -3.65
C LYS A 394 22.34 -3.01 -2.68
N GLU A 395 23.35 -2.31 -3.17
CA GLU A 395 24.31 -1.56 -2.34
C GLU A 395 23.65 -0.39 -1.61
N ASN A 396 22.90 0.46 -2.34
CA ASN A 396 22.25 1.63 -1.79
C ASN A 396 21.21 1.27 -0.69
N ARG A 397 20.67 0.06 -0.74
CA ARG A 397 19.71 -0.46 0.23
C ARG A 397 20.36 -1.35 1.31
N GLY A 398 21.69 -1.49 1.31
CA GLY A 398 22.42 -2.32 2.27
C GLY A 398 22.17 -3.82 2.10
N ILE A 399 21.56 -4.24 0.98
CA ILE A 399 21.23 -5.65 0.74
C ILE A 399 22.53 -6.47 0.56
N LEU A 400 23.58 -5.88 -0.04
CA LEU A 400 24.89 -6.53 -0.18
C LEU A 400 25.54 -6.87 1.18
N ASP A 401 25.13 -6.24 2.26
CA ASP A 401 25.61 -6.47 3.61
C ASP A 401 24.68 -7.35 4.46
N TRP A 402 23.77 -8.09 3.81
CA TRP A 402 22.80 -8.94 4.48
C TRP A 402 23.44 -9.88 5.51
N LYS A 403 22.81 -9.94 6.69
CA LYS A 403 23.16 -10.87 7.77
C LYS A 403 21.86 -11.36 8.41
N GLU A 404 21.78 -12.67 8.67
CA GLU A 404 20.65 -13.26 9.37
C GLU A 404 20.40 -12.61 10.75
N SER A 405 21.50 -12.21 11.43
CA SER A 405 21.44 -11.55 12.75
C SER A 405 20.65 -10.23 12.77
N ASP A 406 20.43 -9.61 11.61
CA ASP A 406 19.68 -8.35 11.49
C ASP A 406 18.16 -8.57 11.52
N PHE A 407 17.73 -9.83 11.45
CA PHE A 407 16.32 -10.22 11.43
C PHE A 407 15.92 -10.93 12.73
N SER A 408 14.65 -10.81 13.11
CA SER A 408 14.09 -11.42 14.31
C SER A 408 12.69 -11.96 14.06
N LEU A 409 12.51 -13.26 14.26
CA LEU A 409 11.19 -13.91 14.17
C LEU A 409 10.18 -13.27 15.15
N ASN A 410 10.59 -12.94 16.38
CA ASN A 410 9.70 -12.29 17.35
C ASN A 410 9.22 -10.93 16.86
N LYS A 411 10.09 -10.16 16.18
CA LYS A 411 9.71 -8.88 15.57
C LYS A 411 8.73 -9.11 14.42
N ALA A 412 8.97 -10.09 13.55
CA ALA A 412 8.07 -10.44 12.48
C ALA A 412 6.67 -10.81 13.02
N LEU A 413 6.59 -11.72 14.00
CA LEU A 413 5.35 -12.15 14.65
C LEU A 413 4.59 -11.00 15.35
N SER A 414 5.28 -9.98 15.83
CA SER A 414 4.65 -8.81 16.45
C SER A 414 4.25 -7.71 15.47
N THR A 415 4.80 -7.74 14.22
CA THR A 415 4.58 -6.70 13.20
C THR A 415 3.50 -7.11 12.21
N VAL A 416 3.61 -8.33 11.65
CA VAL A 416 2.71 -8.81 10.60
C VAL A 416 1.29 -8.97 11.16
N GLY A 417 0.33 -8.33 10.50
CA GLY A 417 -1.09 -8.35 10.91
C GLY A 417 -1.34 -7.78 12.32
N SER A 418 -0.45 -6.88 12.80
CA SER A 418 -0.56 -6.31 14.14
C SER A 418 -1.88 -5.55 14.34
N ALA A 419 -2.33 -5.45 15.60
CA ALA A 419 -3.55 -4.69 15.95
C ALA A 419 -3.47 -3.22 15.47
N THR A 420 -2.28 -2.61 15.52
CA THR A 420 -2.04 -1.25 15.04
C THR A 420 -2.21 -1.16 13.52
N ASN A 421 -1.63 -2.09 12.77
CA ASN A 421 -1.76 -2.13 11.31
C ASN A 421 -3.23 -2.32 10.90
N ARG A 422 -3.95 -3.24 11.55
CA ARG A 422 -5.37 -3.48 11.30
C ARG A 422 -6.27 -2.32 11.71
N ALA A 423 -5.93 -1.58 12.77
CA ALA A 423 -6.66 -0.35 13.14
C ALA A 423 -6.48 0.74 12.08
N THR A 424 -5.27 0.90 11.54
CA THR A 424 -4.99 1.85 10.45
C THR A 424 -5.68 1.42 9.14
N GLU A 425 -5.68 0.12 8.80
CA GLU A 425 -6.45 -0.45 7.69
C GLU A 425 -7.93 -0.11 7.79
N ARG A 426 -8.53 -0.29 8.98
CA ARG A 426 -9.95 0.03 9.26
C ARG A 426 -10.23 1.51 9.05
N GLU A 427 -9.36 2.41 9.55
CA GLU A 427 -9.48 3.85 9.36
C GLU A 427 -9.44 4.25 7.87
N ILE A 428 -8.44 3.76 7.13
CA ILE A 428 -8.27 4.03 5.71
C ILE A 428 -9.48 3.52 4.91
N SER A 429 -9.94 2.31 5.21
CA SER A 429 -11.05 1.68 4.51
C SER A 429 -12.37 2.44 4.72
N ALA A 430 -12.63 2.88 5.95
CA ALA A 430 -13.80 3.69 6.27
C ALA A 430 -13.76 5.07 5.60
N ALA A 431 -12.58 5.71 5.54
CA ALA A 431 -12.38 6.99 4.86
C ALA A 431 -12.61 6.92 3.34
N ALA A 432 -12.45 5.72 2.74
CA ALA A 432 -12.66 5.50 1.31
C ALA A 432 -14.13 5.31 0.92
N VAL A 433 -14.99 4.88 1.84
CA VAL A 433 -16.40 4.57 1.53
C VAL A 433 -17.10 5.79 0.95
N THR A 434 -17.61 5.64 -0.26
CA THR A 434 -18.22 6.73 -1.03
C THR A 434 -19.71 6.53 -1.17
N VAL A 435 -20.50 7.42 -0.60
CA VAL A 435 -21.95 7.42 -0.76
C VAL A 435 -22.32 8.25 -2.00
N VAL A 436 -22.99 7.63 -2.97
CA VAL A 436 -23.38 8.29 -4.24
C VAL A 436 -24.88 8.62 -4.31
N LYS A 437 -25.67 7.97 -3.47
CA LYS A 437 -27.11 8.22 -3.34
C LYS A 437 -27.52 8.05 -1.88
N ASN A 438 -28.36 8.98 -1.36
CA ASN A 438 -28.88 8.92 0.00
C ASN A 438 -30.23 9.64 0.09
N GLU A 439 -31.30 8.99 -0.35
CA GLU A 439 -32.66 9.55 -0.33
C GLU A 439 -33.22 9.53 1.10
N ASN A 440 -33.90 10.62 1.46
CA ASN A 440 -34.57 10.79 2.75
C ASN A 440 -33.65 10.51 3.96
N ASN A 441 -32.36 10.80 3.85
CA ASN A 441 -31.36 10.54 4.89
C ASN A 441 -31.38 9.06 5.37
N THR A 442 -31.50 8.12 4.44
CA THR A 442 -31.48 6.68 4.74
C THR A 442 -30.19 6.25 5.42
N LEU A 443 -29.06 6.88 5.07
CA LEU A 443 -27.77 6.69 5.72
C LEU A 443 -27.40 7.93 6.55
N PRO A 444 -26.74 7.75 7.72
CA PRO A 444 -26.50 6.46 8.39
C PRO A 444 -27.79 5.85 8.94
N VAL A 445 -27.87 4.52 8.91
CA VAL A 445 -29.02 3.79 9.47
C VAL A 445 -28.99 3.87 10.99
N VAL A 446 -29.96 4.57 11.57
CA VAL A 446 -30.18 4.55 13.01
C VAL A 446 -31.03 3.32 13.35
N VAL A 447 -30.38 2.28 13.88
CA VAL A 447 -31.03 1.01 14.21
C VAL A 447 -31.89 1.17 15.46
N LYS A 448 -33.17 0.74 15.36
CA LYS A 448 -34.16 0.83 16.46
C LYS A 448 -34.29 -0.51 17.19
N GLU A 449 -34.91 -0.47 18.37
CA GLU A 449 -35.29 -1.66 19.10
C GLU A 449 -36.18 -2.57 18.20
N ASN A 450 -35.88 -3.89 18.26
CA ASN A 450 -36.57 -4.95 17.49
C ASN A 450 -36.49 -4.80 15.96
N GLN A 451 -35.62 -3.92 15.43
CA GLN A 451 -35.45 -3.75 13.98
C GLN A 451 -34.81 -4.99 13.36
N LYS A 452 -35.31 -5.41 12.21
CA LYS A 452 -34.89 -6.56 11.46
C LYS A 452 -34.06 -6.12 10.25
N ILE A 453 -32.80 -6.49 10.21
CA ILE A 453 -31.85 -6.16 9.16
C ILE A 453 -31.53 -7.41 8.34
N LEU A 454 -31.75 -7.34 7.03
CA LEU A 454 -31.33 -8.36 6.08
C LEU A 454 -30.11 -7.87 5.30
N MET A 455 -29.08 -8.69 5.24
CA MET A 455 -27.88 -8.45 4.45
C MET A 455 -27.76 -9.54 3.39
N LEU A 456 -27.63 -9.16 2.12
CA LEU A 456 -27.61 -10.04 0.97
C LEU A 456 -26.29 -9.90 0.18
N CYS A 457 -25.68 -11.01 -0.16
CA CYS A 457 -24.44 -11.04 -0.95
C CYS A 457 -24.42 -12.20 -1.96
N PRO A 458 -23.64 -12.09 -3.06
CA PRO A 458 -23.57 -13.15 -4.08
C PRO A 458 -22.71 -14.36 -3.66
N TYR A 459 -21.73 -14.16 -2.78
CA TYR A 459 -20.75 -15.17 -2.41
C TYR A 459 -20.63 -15.38 -0.90
N ASP A 460 -20.33 -16.61 -0.48
CA ASP A 460 -20.27 -16.97 0.95
C ASP A 460 -19.11 -16.27 1.71
N ASN A 461 -18.00 -16.01 1.03
CA ASN A 461 -16.86 -15.30 1.60
C ASN A 461 -17.11 -13.82 1.95
N GLU A 462 -18.21 -13.22 1.44
CA GLU A 462 -18.62 -11.87 1.82
C GLU A 462 -19.50 -11.84 3.09
N ARG A 463 -20.15 -12.97 3.41
CA ARG A 463 -21.07 -13.06 4.57
C ARG A 463 -20.35 -12.74 5.87
N ALA A 464 -19.14 -13.28 6.07
CA ALA A 464 -18.34 -13.01 7.24
C ALA A 464 -18.03 -11.51 7.41
N GLN A 465 -17.71 -10.83 6.32
CA GLN A 465 -17.37 -9.40 6.32
C GLN A 465 -18.60 -8.53 6.66
N MET A 466 -19.76 -8.84 6.11
CA MET A 466 -20.99 -8.10 6.41
C MET A 466 -21.37 -8.21 7.90
N ILE A 467 -21.30 -9.43 8.46
CA ILE A 467 -21.63 -9.63 9.88
C ILE A 467 -20.56 -9.03 10.81
N MET A 468 -19.30 -9.00 10.40
CA MET A 468 -18.23 -8.31 11.14
C MET A 468 -18.49 -6.81 11.24
N GLY A 469 -18.86 -6.16 10.15
CA GLY A 469 -19.22 -4.74 10.16
C GLY A 469 -20.40 -4.46 11.08
N TYR A 470 -21.44 -5.31 11.06
CA TYR A 470 -22.57 -5.25 11.98
C TYR A 470 -22.15 -5.40 13.45
N ASN A 471 -21.35 -6.41 13.75
CA ASN A 471 -20.88 -6.68 15.12
C ASN A 471 -20.04 -5.53 15.66
N ARG A 472 -19.16 -4.93 14.84
CA ARG A 472 -18.38 -3.74 15.22
C ARG A 472 -19.25 -2.53 15.52
N ALA A 473 -20.34 -2.32 14.76
CA ALA A 473 -21.32 -1.27 15.06
C ALA A 473 -22.10 -1.56 16.35
N LYS A 474 -22.40 -2.83 16.64
CA LYS A 474 -23.02 -3.27 17.90
C LYS A 474 -22.10 -3.06 19.09
N GLU A 475 -20.81 -3.45 18.96
CA GLU A 475 -19.78 -3.19 19.97
C GLU A 475 -19.54 -1.69 20.22
N ALA A 476 -19.73 -0.87 19.19
CA ALA A 476 -19.69 0.59 19.31
C ALA A 476 -20.90 1.18 20.04
N GLY A 477 -21.93 0.38 20.34
CA GLY A 477 -23.14 0.79 21.05
C GLY A 477 -24.21 1.42 20.15
N LEU A 478 -24.10 1.23 18.82
CA LEU A 478 -25.05 1.82 17.86
C LEU A 478 -26.23 0.90 17.53
N ILE A 479 -26.18 -0.37 17.95
CA ILE A 479 -27.20 -1.37 17.64
C ILE A 479 -27.79 -1.90 18.95
N PRO A 480 -29.11 -1.76 19.19
CA PRO A 480 -29.80 -2.34 20.33
C PRO A 480 -29.70 -3.86 20.38
N GLU A 481 -29.67 -4.43 21.59
CA GLU A 481 -29.60 -5.89 21.79
C GLU A 481 -30.81 -6.64 21.19
N SER A 482 -31.97 -6.00 21.11
CA SER A 482 -33.18 -6.57 20.54
C SER A 482 -33.23 -6.56 19.01
N ALA A 483 -32.29 -5.88 18.34
CA ALA A 483 -32.24 -5.86 16.88
C ALA A 483 -31.76 -7.22 16.33
N GLU A 484 -32.37 -7.68 15.24
CA GLU A 484 -32.07 -8.93 14.61
C GLU A 484 -31.37 -8.73 13.26
N VAL A 485 -30.37 -9.56 12.94
CA VAL A 485 -29.71 -9.56 11.64
C VAL A 485 -29.73 -10.95 11.00
N LYS A 486 -29.93 -11.00 9.68
CA LYS A 486 -29.73 -12.19 8.86
C LYS A 486 -28.81 -11.85 7.70
N VAL A 487 -27.79 -12.70 7.47
CA VAL A 487 -26.89 -12.59 6.31
C VAL A 487 -27.13 -13.78 5.41
N VAL A 488 -27.58 -13.54 4.18
CA VAL A 488 -28.05 -14.57 3.26
C VAL A 488 -27.38 -14.41 1.89
N ARG A 489 -26.96 -15.53 1.30
CA ARG A 489 -26.44 -15.57 -0.06
C ARG A 489 -27.60 -15.63 -1.07
N TYR A 490 -27.55 -14.80 -2.10
CA TYR A 490 -28.33 -14.98 -3.34
C TYR A 490 -27.43 -15.62 -4.43
N ASN A 491 -28.00 -16.47 -5.30
CA ASN A 491 -27.18 -17.32 -6.18
C ASN A 491 -27.73 -17.51 -7.60
N GLY A 492 -28.59 -16.63 -8.07
CA GLY A 492 -29.18 -16.70 -9.41
C GLY A 492 -30.32 -17.70 -9.59
N SER A 493 -30.69 -18.47 -8.56
CA SER A 493 -31.79 -19.47 -8.61
C SER A 493 -32.71 -19.46 -7.39
N ASN A 494 -32.50 -18.58 -6.41
CA ASN A 494 -33.19 -18.61 -5.11
C ASN A 494 -34.02 -17.33 -4.82
N MET A 495 -34.50 -16.63 -5.84
CA MET A 495 -35.21 -15.34 -5.68
C MET A 495 -36.44 -15.43 -4.75
N ASP A 496 -37.25 -16.50 -4.82
CA ASP A 496 -38.44 -16.65 -3.97
C ASP A 496 -38.02 -16.76 -2.49
N ALA A 497 -37.00 -17.54 -2.18
CA ALA A 497 -36.46 -17.62 -0.83
C ALA A 497 -35.86 -16.28 -0.34
N VAL A 498 -35.27 -15.49 -1.24
CA VAL A 498 -34.78 -14.14 -0.93
C VAL A 498 -35.95 -13.21 -0.64
N LYS A 499 -37.04 -13.25 -1.43
CA LYS A 499 -38.26 -12.45 -1.19
C LYS A 499 -38.90 -12.73 0.16
N GLU A 500 -38.98 -13.99 0.59
CA GLU A 500 -39.45 -14.36 1.93
C GLU A 500 -38.57 -13.70 3.04
N LYS A 501 -37.28 -13.55 2.83
CA LYS A 501 -36.42 -12.87 3.79
C LYS A 501 -36.59 -11.36 3.75
N ILE A 502 -36.83 -10.80 2.56
CA ILE A 502 -37.20 -9.36 2.43
C ILE A 502 -38.52 -9.08 3.15
N ASP A 503 -39.51 -9.96 3.04
CA ASP A 503 -40.80 -9.79 3.77
C ASP A 503 -40.62 -9.79 5.30
N TRP A 504 -39.63 -10.52 5.82
CA TRP A 504 -39.25 -10.51 7.24
C TRP A 504 -38.52 -9.22 7.67
N ALA A 505 -37.74 -8.58 6.81
CA ALA A 505 -36.84 -7.48 7.16
C ALA A 505 -37.54 -6.11 7.18
N ASP A 506 -36.98 -5.16 7.91
CA ASP A 506 -37.35 -3.72 7.85
C ASP A 506 -36.38 -2.95 6.95
N THR A 507 -35.10 -3.36 6.92
CA THR A 507 -34.04 -2.74 6.13
C THR A 507 -33.25 -3.83 5.43
N VAL A 508 -32.96 -3.63 4.13
CA VAL A 508 -32.24 -4.57 3.28
C VAL A 508 -30.96 -3.94 2.78
N PHE A 509 -29.83 -4.57 3.06
CA PHE A 509 -28.54 -4.32 2.42
C PHE A 509 -28.30 -5.36 1.34
N VAL A 510 -27.78 -4.95 0.20
CA VAL A 510 -27.42 -5.87 -0.87
C VAL A 510 -26.09 -5.49 -1.51
N ASN A 511 -25.15 -6.45 -1.56
CA ASN A 511 -23.91 -6.28 -2.27
C ASN A 511 -24.12 -6.47 -3.76
N SER A 512 -23.54 -5.58 -4.56
CA SER A 512 -23.45 -5.68 -6.03
C SER A 512 -22.01 -5.88 -6.45
N GLU A 513 -21.68 -7.02 -7.07
CA GLU A 513 -20.34 -7.37 -7.53
C GLU A 513 -20.30 -7.45 -9.06
N ILE A 514 -20.10 -6.29 -9.70
CA ILE A 514 -20.09 -6.17 -11.15
C ILE A 514 -18.67 -5.77 -11.63
N SER A 515 -17.91 -6.75 -12.06
CA SER A 515 -16.53 -6.57 -12.54
C SER A 515 -16.40 -6.11 -13.99
N ALA A 516 -17.48 -6.21 -14.80
CA ALA A 516 -17.46 -5.87 -16.23
C ALA A 516 -18.82 -5.38 -16.74
N ALA A 517 -18.82 -4.45 -17.70
CA ALA A 517 -20.02 -3.91 -18.33
C ALA A 517 -20.90 -4.98 -18.99
N SER A 518 -20.30 -6.06 -19.50
CA SER A 518 -21.04 -7.18 -20.09
C SER A 518 -22.02 -7.87 -19.13
N ARG A 519 -21.83 -7.66 -17.80
CA ARG A 519 -22.72 -8.19 -16.76
C ARG A 519 -23.98 -7.32 -16.51
N PHE A 520 -24.05 -6.11 -17.06
CA PHE A 520 -25.24 -5.26 -16.99
C PHE A 520 -26.34 -5.74 -17.93
N SER A 521 -26.83 -6.94 -17.68
CA SER A 521 -27.82 -7.58 -18.50
C SER A 521 -28.87 -8.25 -17.62
N SER A 522 -30.14 -8.14 -17.99
CA SER A 522 -31.24 -8.87 -17.32
C SER A 522 -31.03 -10.41 -17.33
N ASN A 523 -30.19 -10.90 -18.22
CA ASN A 523 -29.82 -12.33 -18.31
C ASN A 523 -28.65 -12.70 -17.41
N HIS A 524 -27.97 -11.73 -16.81
CA HIS A 524 -26.85 -12.00 -15.91
C HIS A 524 -27.28 -11.87 -14.45
N TRP A 525 -27.27 -12.98 -13.71
CA TRP A 525 -27.84 -13.06 -12.37
C TRP A 525 -27.23 -12.07 -11.35
N LEU A 526 -25.92 -11.75 -11.43
CA LEU A 526 -25.29 -10.76 -10.53
C LEU A 526 -25.95 -9.38 -10.61
N TYR A 527 -26.44 -8.99 -11.80
CA TYR A 527 -27.13 -7.74 -12.00
C TYR A 527 -28.65 -7.87 -11.75
N SER A 528 -29.31 -8.83 -12.42
CA SER A 528 -30.77 -8.97 -12.39
C SER A 528 -31.32 -9.32 -11.00
N TYR A 529 -30.55 -10.04 -10.18
CA TYR A 529 -30.93 -10.33 -8.80
C TYR A 529 -30.88 -9.08 -7.93
N VAL A 530 -29.82 -8.26 -8.02
CA VAL A 530 -29.73 -7.01 -7.25
C VAL A 530 -30.87 -6.05 -7.67
N GLU A 531 -31.09 -5.89 -8.98
CA GLU A 531 -32.22 -5.09 -9.50
C GLU A 531 -33.57 -5.61 -8.94
N GLY A 532 -33.84 -6.93 -9.05
CA GLY A 532 -35.07 -7.54 -8.51
C GLY A 532 -35.22 -7.47 -6.99
N ILE A 533 -34.14 -7.55 -6.23
CA ILE A 533 -34.14 -7.36 -4.77
C ILE A 533 -34.51 -5.92 -4.43
N VAL A 534 -33.89 -4.95 -5.09
CA VAL A 534 -34.16 -3.51 -4.89
C VAL A 534 -35.62 -3.18 -5.23
N ASP A 535 -36.10 -3.62 -6.39
CA ASP A 535 -37.45 -3.37 -6.85
C ASP A 535 -38.49 -3.99 -5.91
N TYR A 536 -38.31 -5.26 -5.50
CA TYR A 536 -39.20 -5.92 -4.58
C TYR A 536 -39.22 -5.25 -3.19
N THR A 537 -38.02 -4.83 -2.71
CA THR A 537 -37.91 -4.11 -1.44
C THR A 537 -38.66 -2.77 -1.49
N HIS A 538 -38.56 -2.04 -2.61
CA HIS A 538 -39.26 -0.81 -2.87
C HIS A 538 -40.77 -1.02 -2.94
N GLU A 539 -41.26 -2.05 -3.67
CA GLU A 539 -42.68 -2.43 -3.74
C GLU A 539 -43.29 -2.71 -2.36
N LYS A 540 -42.51 -3.25 -1.44
CA LYS A 540 -42.91 -3.52 -0.05
C LYS A 540 -42.83 -2.27 0.86
N GLY A 541 -42.40 -1.13 0.34
CA GLY A 541 -42.25 0.12 1.10
C GLY A 541 -41.15 0.05 2.15
N LYS A 542 -40.15 -0.81 1.96
CA LYS A 542 -39.01 -1.03 2.86
C LYS A 542 -37.76 -0.33 2.33
N LYS A 543 -36.79 -0.12 3.20
CA LYS A 543 -35.52 0.54 2.85
C LYS A 543 -34.53 -0.42 2.20
N SER A 544 -33.99 -0.01 1.06
CA SER A 544 -32.92 -0.73 0.36
C SER A 544 -31.64 0.07 0.24
N ILE A 545 -30.51 -0.57 0.57
CA ILE A 545 -29.18 0.00 0.52
C ILE A 545 -28.32 -0.92 -0.36
N VAL A 546 -27.84 -0.40 -1.49
CA VAL A 546 -26.94 -1.12 -2.39
C VAL A 546 -25.50 -0.75 -2.07
N MET A 547 -24.65 -1.76 -1.90
CA MET A 547 -23.22 -1.60 -1.75
C MET A 547 -22.52 -2.17 -2.98
N SER A 548 -21.94 -1.29 -3.81
CA SER A 548 -21.05 -1.65 -4.92
C SER A 548 -19.72 -2.11 -4.36
N VAL A 549 -19.41 -3.40 -4.48
CA VAL A 549 -18.26 -4.03 -3.82
C VAL A 549 -17.09 -4.31 -4.76
N ASP A 550 -17.25 -4.11 -6.06
CA ASP A 550 -16.19 -4.21 -7.07
C ASP A 550 -15.95 -2.82 -7.70
N LYS A 551 -15.81 -2.75 -9.02
CA LYS A 551 -15.64 -1.47 -9.73
C LYS A 551 -16.90 -0.61 -9.57
N PRO A 552 -16.77 0.70 -9.34
CA PRO A 552 -17.90 1.53 -8.93
C PRO A 552 -18.86 1.91 -10.08
N TYR A 553 -18.77 1.27 -11.24
CA TYR A 553 -19.55 1.65 -12.43
C TYR A 553 -21.02 1.22 -12.36
N ASP A 554 -21.36 0.30 -11.46
CA ASP A 554 -22.73 -0.18 -11.22
C ASP A 554 -23.58 0.75 -10.32
N VAL A 555 -22.95 1.73 -9.63
CA VAL A 555 -23.69 2.68 -8.77
C VAL A 555 -24.77 3.48 -9.48
N GLN A 556 -24.73 3.54 -10.80
CA GLN A 556 -25.74 4.20 -11.63
C GLN A 556 -26.94 3.33 -11.98
N MET A 557 -26.91 2.04 -11.66
CA MET A 557 -27.84 1.06 -12.21
C MET A 557 -29.13 0.86 -11.38
N TYR A 558 -29.11 1.17 -10.09
CA TYR A 558 -30.15 0.81 -9.14
C TYR A 558 -31.02 2.02 -8.74
N ALA A 559 -31.88 2.48 -9.68
CA ALA A 559 -32.65 3.72 -9.51
C ALA A 559 -33.60 3.69 -8.31
N ASN A 560 -34.20 2.54 -7.97
CA ASN A 560 -35.16 2.38 -6.87
C ASN A 560 -34.51 2.13 -5.51
N ALA A 561 -33.18 2.05 -5.41
CA ALA A 561 -32.48 1.96 -4.12
C ALA A 561 -32.60 3.29 -3.35
N ASP A 562 -32.87 3.24 -2.05
CA ASP A 562 -32.91 4.44 -1.19
C ASP A 562 -31.51 5.01 -0.97
N ALA A 563 -30.49 4.15 -0.87
CA ALA A 563 -29.11 4.57 -0.77
C ALA A 563 -28.17 3.66 -1.58
N ILE A 564 -27.08 4.24 -2.08
CA ILE A 564 -26.04 3.52 -2.82
C ILE A 564 -24.68 4.00 -2.35
N LEU A 565 -23.79 3.07 -2.03
CA LEU A 565 -22.41 3.34 -1.67
C LEU A 565 -21.43 2.44 -2.42
N ALA A 566 -20.20 2.89 -2.63
CA ALA A 566 -19.11 2.14 -3.22
C ALA A 566 -17.98 1.93 -2.22
N VAL A 567 -17.41 0.70 -2.20
CA VAL A 567 -16.35 0.30 -1.26
C VAL A 567 -15.06 -0.17 -1.92
N TYR A 568 -15.04 -0.35 -3.26
CA TYR A 568 -13.85 -0.58 -4.09
C TYR A 568 -13.07 -1.86 -3.76
N GLY A 569 -13.71 -2.91 -3.32
CA GLY A 569 -13.07 -4.20 -3.07
C GLY A 569 -14.07 -5.25 -2.59
N CYS A 570 -13.96 -6.45 -3.18
CA CYS A 570 -14.81 -7.61 -2.88
C CYS A 570 -13.99 -8.82 -2.41
N LYS A 571 -12.66 -8.66 -2.17
CA LYS A 571 -11.86 -9.78 -1.71
C LYS A 571 -12.41 -10.30 -0.40
N GLY A 572 -12.80 -11.57 -0.43
CA GLY A 572 -13.44 -12.22 0.71
C GLY A 572 -12.46 -12.51 1.85
N SER A 573 -12.98 -13.13 2.87
CA SER A 573 -12.21 -13.58 4.03
C SER A 573 -12.18 -15.11 4.06
N SER A 574 -11.04 -15.69 4.45
CA SER A 574 -10.94 -17.11 4.79
C SER A 574 -11.51 -17.43 6.18
N VAL A 575 -11.98 -16.42 6.90
CA VAL A 575 -12.56 -16.58 8.25
C VAL A 575 -13.89 -17.33 8.16
N ASP A 576 -14.09 -18.28 9.04
CA ASP A 576 -15.35 -18.98 9.18
C ASP A 576 -16.47 -18.00 9.55
N VAL A 577 -17.63 -18.16 8.91
CA VAL A 577 -18.82 -17.31 9.18
C VAL A 577 -19.28 -17.44 10.63
N THR A 578 -19.11 -18.62 11.24
CA THR A 578 -19.47 -18.87 12.65
C THR A 578 -18.59 -18.04 13.60
N GLU A 579 -17.30 -17.95 13.34
CA GLU A 579 -16.39 -17.10 14.11
C GLU A 579 -16.76 -15.63 14.00
N ALA A 580 -17.11 -15.16 12.80
CA ALA A 580 -17.55 -13.78 12.56
C ALA A 580 -18.86 -13.44 13.30
N ILE A 581 -19.77 -14.41 13.44
CA ILE A 581 -21.04 -14.21 14.18
C ILE A 581 -20.80 -14.13 15.69
N VAL A 582 -19.87 -14.90 16.22
CA VAL A 582 -19.64 -15.02 17.69
C VAL A 582 -18.75 -13.91 18.24
N GLY A 583 -17.84 -13.34 17.50
CA GLY A 583 -16.91 -12.35 18.06
C GLY A 583 -16.09 -11.57 17.03
N GLY A 584 -16.45 -11.63 15.77
CA GLY A 584 -15.67 -11.04 14.70
C GLY A 584 -14.47 -11.90 14.30
N VAL A 585 -13.58 -11.37 13.46
CA VAL A 585 -12.36 -12.09 13.08
C VAL A 585 -11.44 -12.18 14.28
N THR A 586 -11.34 -13.35 14.83
CA THR A 586 -10.45 -13.66 15.94
C THR A 586 -9.13 -14.27 15.49
N SER A 587 -9.05 -14.75 14.23
CA SER A 587 -7.82 -15.30 13.68
C SER A 587 -6.81 -14.19 13.36
N SER A 588 -5.77 -14.07 14.17
CA SER A 588 -4.59 -13.28 13.89
C SER A 588 -3.77 -13.82 12.69
N LYS A 589 -4.19 -14.95 12.12
CA LYS A 589 -3.45 -15.70 11.11
C LYS A 589 -3.95 -15.51 9.69
N ALA A 590 -5.08 -14.83 9.48
CA ALA A 590 -5.64 -14.65 8.15
C ALA A 590 -5.84 -13.16 7.81
N ALA A 591 -5.35 -12.76 6.66
CA ALA A 591 -5.74 -11.50 6.05
C ALA A 591 -7.19 -11.58 5.55
N TYR A 592 -7.92 -10.47 5.62
CA TYR A 592 -9.29 -10.34 5.12
C TYR A 592 -9.46 -9.01 4.41
N GLY A 593 -10.33 -8.96 3.40
CA GLY A 593 -10.65 -7.70 2.71
C GLY A 593 -11.45 -6.76 3.64
N PRO A 594 -10.97 -5.55 3.91
CA PRO A 594 -11.61 -4.64 4.86
C PRO A 594 -12.77 -3.83 4.27
N ASN A 595 -12.95 -3.82 2.94
CA ASN A 595 -13.82 -2.90 2.23
C ASN A 595 -15.31 -3.05 2.56
N ILE A 596 -15.83 -4.29 2.50
CA ILE A 596 -17.24 -4.60 2.83
C ILE A 596 -17.52 -4.31 4.29
N ILE A 597 -16.58 -4.66 5.18
CA ILE A 597 -16.67 -4.37 6.62
C ILE A 597 -16.85 -2.88 6.85
N ALA A 598 -15.97 -2.06 6.24
CA ALA A 598 -15.99 -0.62 6.34
C ALA A 598 -17.29 -0.02 5.76
N GLY A 599 -17.78 -0.57 4.63
CA GLY A 599 -19.05 -0.17 4.05
C GLY A 599 -20.23 -0.33 5.01
N ILE A 600 -20.30 -1.46 5.71
CA ILE A 600 -21.34 -1.70 6.74
C ILE A 600 -21.12 -0.78 7.96
N GLU A 601 -19.88 -0.59 8.44
CA GLU A 601 -19.58 0.30 9.56
C GLU A 601 -19.96 1.76 9.27
N VAL A 602 -19.67 2.24 8.05
CA VAL A 602 -20.07 3.59 7.61
C VAL A 602 -21.60 3.66 7.49
N ALA A 603 -22.23 2.69 6.83
CA ALA A 603 -23.68 2.68 6.64
C ALA A 603 -24.46 2.63 7.98
N LEU A 604 -23.90 1.98 9.02
CA LEU A 604 -24.48 1.91 10.38
C LEU A 604 -23.99 3.04 11.29
N GLY A 605 -23.17 3.99 10.77
CA GLY A 605 -22.81 5.21 11.49
C GLY A 605 -21.65 5.10 12.46
N THR A 606 -20.90 3.98 12.51
CA THR A 606 -19.65 3.87 13.29
C THR A 606 -18.62 4.89 12.81
N PHE A 607 -18.57 5.11 11.50
CA PHE A 607 -17.80 6.17 10.85
C PHE A 607 -18.73 7.09 10.07
N GLY A 608 -18.32 8.33 9.84
CA GLY A 608 -18.95 9.21 8.87
C GLY A 608 -18.55 8.85 7.44
N ALA A 609 -19.39 9.15 6.46
CA ALA A 609 -19.04 9.05 5.05
C ALA A 609 -18.21 10.26 4.62
N GLN A 610 -17.05 10.03 4.02
CA GLN A 610 -16.11 11.08 3.60
C GLN A 610 -15.54 10.84 2.20
N GLY A 611 -15.53 9.60 1.73
CA GLY A 611 -14.96 9.22 0.45
C GLY A 611 -15.69 9.88 -0.72
N THR A 612 -14.95 10.08 -1.82
CA THR A 612 -15.50 10.59 -3.08
C THR A 612 -15.05 9.71 -4.23
N LEU A 613 -15.81 9.65 -5.31
CA LEU A 613 -15.48 8.81 -6.46
C LEU A 613 -14.07 9.11 -6.99
N PRO A 614 -13.19 8.12 -7.08
CA PRO A 614 -11.83 8.30 -7.61
C PRO A 614 -11.80 8.31 -9.14
N VAL A 615 -12.89 7.93 -9.78
CA VAL A 615 -13.06 7.85 -11.24
C VAL A 615 -14.37 8.48 -11.69
N ASN A 616 -14.42 8.95 -12.93
CA ASN A 616 -15.68 9.32 -13.56
C ASN A 616 -16.54 8.07 -13.81
N ILE A 617 -17.85 8.19 -13.60
CA ILE A 617 -18.81 7.14 -13.91
C ILE A 617 -19.53 7.53 -15.22
N PRO A 618 -19.16 6.97 -16.36
CA PRO A 618 -19.82 7.23 -17.64
C PRO A 618 -21.20 6.57 -17.66
N VAL A 619 -22.16 7.20 -18.34
CA VAL A 619 -23.51 6.63 -18.53
C VAL A 619 -23.40 5.32 -19.30
N TYR A 620 -23.99 4.26 -18.75
CA TYR A 620 -24.13 2.99 -19.48
C TYR A 620 -25.44 2.95 -20.27
N ASP A 621 -25.34 2.83 -21.59
CA ASP A 621 -26.46 2.63 -22.48
C ASP A 621 -26.85 1.14 -22.50
N LYS A 622 -27.97 0.81 -21.87
CA LYS A 622 -28.49 -0.59 -21.80
C LYS A 622 -28.84 -1.16 -23.20
N THR A 623 -29.18 -0.31 -24.17
CA THR A 623 -29.55 -0.72 -25.54
C THR A 623 -28.31 -0.99 -26.38
N ALA A 624 -27.37 -0.05 -26.39
CA ALA A 624 -26.09 -0.20 -27.10
C ALA A 624 -25.12 -1.13 -26.37
N LYS A 625 -25.36 -1.43 -25.08
CA LYS A 625 -24.52 -2.25 -24.18
C LYS A 625 -23.07 -1.74 -24.07
N LEU A 626 -22.93 -0.42 -23.99
CA LEU A 626 -21.63 0.24 -23.85
C LEU A 626 -21.72 1.48 -22.97
N TYR A 627 -20.56 1.92 -22.48
CA TYR A 627 -20.45 3.24 -21.86
C TYR A 627 -20.42 4.34 -22.91
N THR A 628 -21.08 5.45 -22.61
CA THR A 628 -21.12 6.66 -23.47
C THR A 628 -20.09 7.67 -22.96
N ASP A 629 -19.85 8.73 -23.75
CA ASP A 629 -19.00 9.86 -23.34
C ASP A 629 -19.67 10.76 -22.29
N THR A 630 -20.95 10.58 -22.02
CA THR A 630 -21.66 11.35 -21.00
C THR A 630 -21.30 10.85 -19.60
N ILE A 631 -20.89 11.73 -18.70
CA ILE A 631 -20.57 11.38 -17.32
C ILE A 631 -21.82 11.53 -16.43
N LYS A 632 -22.21 10.43 -15.78
CA LYS A 632 -23.31 10.39 -14.81
C LYS A 632 -22.89 10.98 -13.47
N TYR A 633 -21.77 10.52 -12.93
CA TYR A 633 -21.15 11.05 -11.72
C TYR A 633 -19.69 11.40 -12.01
N LYS A 634 -19.28 12.63 -11.68
CA LYS A 634 -17.90 13.08 -11.86
C LYS A 634 -17.01 12.52 -10.75
N ARG A 635 -15.74 12.30 -11.07
CA ARG A 635 -14.70 12.12 -10.06
C ARG A 635 -14.79 13.23 -9.02
N GLY A 636 -14.57 12.90 -7.75
CA GLY A 636 -14.74 13.81 -6.62
C GLY A 636 -16.17 13.95 -6.12
N TYR A 637 -17.16 13.28 -6.73
CA TYR A 637 -18.52 13.26 -6.24
C TYR A 637 -18.68 12.28 -5.07
N GLY A 638 -19.34 12.71 -4.00
CA GLY A 638 -19.70 11.90 -2.84
C GLY A 638 -20.62 12.69 -1.90
N ILE A 639 -21.48 12.00 -1.17
CA ILE A 639 -22.35 12.56 -0.15
C ILE A 639 -21.74 12.27 1.21
N SER A 640 -21.45 13.29 1.99
CA SER A 640 -20.83 13.15 3.31
C SER A 640 -21.87 13.26 4.44
N TYR A 641 -21.61 12.53 5.53
CA TYR A 641 -22.31 12.69 6.81
C TYR A 641 -21.40 12.33 7.97
N LYS A 642 -21.74 12.80 9.18
CA LYS A 642 -20.98 12.52 10.40
C LYS A 642 -21.27 11.12 10.95
N SER A 643 -20.34 10.57 11.71
CA SER A 643 -20.58 9.39 12.55
C SER A 643 -21.72 9.65 13.54
N LEU A 644 -22.44 8.59 13.92
CA LEU A 644 -23.41 8.61 15.00
C LEU A 644 -22.76 8.62 16.39
N LEU A 645 -21.48 8.29 16.49
CA LEU A 645 -20.71 8.35 17.73
C LEU A 645 -20.42 9.80 18.08
N ASN A 646 -20.93 10.25 19.24
CA ASN A 646 -20.85 11.67 19.62
C ASN A 646 -19.60 11.94 20.47
N LYS A 647 -18.69 12.72 19.93
CA LYS A 647 -17.46 13.19 20.60
C LYS A 647 -17.49 14.68 20.98
N ASP A 648 -18.58 15.40 20.71
CA ASP A 648 -18.61 16.85 20.89
C ASP A 648 -18.35 17.22 22.36
N THR A 649 -19.02 16.53 23.30
CA THR A 649 -18.81 16.75 24.74
C THR A 649 -17.36 16.46 25.17
N LEU A 650 -16.75 15.43 24.63
CA LEU A 650 -15.33 15.08 24.90
C LEU A 650 -14.40 16.18 24.39
N ASN A 651 -14.63 16.64 23.17
CA ASN A 651 -13.81 17.70 22.54
C ASN A 651 -13.94 19.03 23.30
N ASP A 652 -15.16 19.41 23.73
CA ASP A 652 -15.39 20.59 24.55
C ASP A 652 -14.69 20.49 25.91
N LEU A 653 -14.70 19.32 26.52
CA LEU A 653 -14.02 19.08 27.79
C LEU A 653 -12.49 19.13 27.65
N ILE A 654 -11.95 18.55 26.56
CA ILE A 654 -10.52 18.65 26.23
C ILE A 654 -10.11 20.12 26.04
N ALA A 655 -10.91 20.90 25.29
CA ALA A 655 -10.62 22.32 25.08
C ALA A 655 -10.59 23.11 26.41
N LYS A 656 -11.49 22.82 27.35
CA LYS A 656 -11.46 23.40 28.70
C LYS A 656 -10.22 22.96 29.48
N ALA A 657 -9.85 21.69 29.41
CA ALA A 657 -8.68 21.11 30.06
C ALA A 657 -7.36 21.70 29.52
N ASP A 658 -7.25 21.90 28.23
CA ASP A 658 -6.08 22.52 27.57
C ASP A 658 -5.91 24.01 27.92
N ALA A 659 -6.98 24.69 28.31
CA ALA A 659 -6.95 26.09 28.72
C ALA A 659 -6.46 26.27 30.19
N LEU A 660 -6.27 25.19 30.97
CA LEU A 660 -5.82 25.25 32.34
C LEU A 660 -4.31 25.58 32.40
N ASP A 661 -3.95 26.51 33.31
CA ASP A 661 -2.56 26.91 33.57
C ASP A 661 -1.94 26.08 34.70
N SER A 662 -0.97 25.23 34.38
CA SER A 662 -0.25 24.37 35.32
C SER A 662 0.36 25.10 36.52
N LYS A 663 0.68 26.39 36.34
CA LYS A 663 1.28 27.21 37.40
C LYS A 663 0.32 27.48 38.56
N LYS A 664 -0.97 27.38 38.33
CA LYS A 664 -2.02 27.64 39.34
C LYS A 664 -2.28 26.46 40.29
N TYR A 665 -1.87 25.25 39.87
CA TYR A 665 -2.19 24.03 40.61
C TYR A 665 -0.96 23.39 41.26
N THR A 666 -1.19 22.54 42.28
CA THR A 666 -0.13 21.77 42.93
C THR A 666 0.42 20.73 41.93
N GLU A 667 1.73 20.46 42.03
CA GLU A 667 2.40 19.50 41.16
C GLU A 667 1.80 18.09 41.27
N GLU A 668 1.41 17.68 42.47
CA GLU A 668 0.79 16.37 42.71
C GLU A 668 -0.54 16.22 41.97
N SER A 669 -1.44 17.22 42.05
CA SER A 669 -2.73 17.16 41.37
C SER A 669 -2.59 17.28 39.87
N TRP A 670 -1.64 18.10 39.39
CA TRP A 670 -1.34 18.25 37.97
C TRP A 670 -0.79 16.96 37.35
N ASN A 671 0.08 16.24 38.05
CA ASN A 671 0.64 14.95 37.59
C ASN A 671 -0.41 13.84 37.49
N LYS A 672 -1.51 13.91 38.25
CA LYS A 672 -2.67 13.01 38.11
C LYS A 672 -3.60 13.41 36.98
N PHE A 673 -3.74 14.70 36.69
CA PHE A 673 -4.57 15.24 35.61
C PHE A 673 -3.97 14.96 34.21
N THR A 674 -2.67 15.11 34.02
CA THR A 674 -2.00 15.01 32.73
C THR A 674 -2.26 13.67 31.99
N PRO A 675 -2.19 12.49 32.66
CA PRO A 675 -2.51 11.22 32.01
C PRO A 675 -3.97 11.11 31.59
N ALA A 676 -4.91 11.64 32.33
CA ALA A 676 -6.33 11.63 32.00
C ALA A 676 -6.62 12.50 30.77
N LEU A 677 -5.98 13.67 30.67
CA LEU A 677 -6.06 14.52 29.49
C LEU A 677 -5.44 13.84 28.25
N ALA A 678 -4.30 13.18 28.41
CA ALA A 678 -3.67 12.42 27.31
C ALA A 678 -4.56 11.27 26.83
N GLY A 679 -5.15 10.48 27.73
CA GLY A 679 -6.09 9.42 27.40
C GLY A 679 -7.37 9.94 26.72
N ALA A 680 -7.90 11.07 27.18
CA ALA A 680 -9.05 11.71 26.56
C ALA A 680 -8.74 12.17 25.11
N LYS A 681 -7.57 12.75 24.88
CA LYS A 681 -7.09 13.14 23.54
C LYS A 681 -6.89 11.93 22.62
N GLU A 682 -6.38 10.83 23.14
CA GLU A 682 -6.25 9.58 22.40
C GLU A 682 -7.62 9.07 21.95
N VAL A 683 -8.62 9.00 22.83
CA VAL A 683 -10.00 8.62 22.51
C VAL A 683 -10.63 9.57 21.50
N ALA A 684 -10.44 10.88 21.66
CA ALA A 684 -10.96 11.90 20.75
C ALA A 684 -10.38 11.74 19.33
N ASN A 685 -9.09 11.43 19.23
CA ASN A 685 -8.37 11.28 17.95
C ASN A 685 -8.56 9.88 17.31
N THR A 686 -9.03 8.89 18.06
CA THR A 686 -9.24 7.53 17.54
C THR A 686 -10.63 7.43 16.89
N ASN A 687 -10.69 7.10 15.61
CA ASN A 687 -11.95 6.89 14.90
C ASN A 687 -12.56 5.51 15.24
N GLY A 688 -13.91 5.40 15.21
CA GLY A 688 -14.63 4.15 15.45
C GLY A 688 -14.54 3.62 16.90
N VAL A 689 -14.21 4.49 17.85
CA VAL A 689 -14.23 4.17 19.28
C VAL A 689 -15.68 4.08 19.75
N SER A 690 -16.00 3.07 20.61
CA SER A 690 -17.36 2.91 21.11
C SER A 690 -17.85 4.12 21.95
N GLN A 691 -19.16 4.40 21.95
CA GLN A 691 -19.76 5.45 22.76
C GLN A 691 -19.40 5.27 24.25
N LYS A 692 -19.40 4.04 24.73
CA LYS A 692 -18.98 3.72 26.11
C LYS A 692 -17.59 4.22 26.44
N LYS A 693 -16.59 4.00 25.56
CA LYS A 693 -15.21 4.50 25.76
C LYS A 693 -15.14 6.03 25.71
N ILE A 694 -15.96 6.66 24.86
CA ILE A 694 -16.08 8.12 24.84
C ILE A 694 -16.62 8.63 26.17
N ASP A 695 -17.68 8.03 26.69
CA ASP A 695 -18.31 8.41 27.97
C ASP A 695 -17.36 8.17 29.16
N GLU A 696 -16.62 7.04 29.16
CA GLU A 696 -15.59 6.74 30.14
C GLU A 696 -14.46 7.77 30.12
N ALA A 697 -14.01 8.22 28.94
CA ALA A 697 -12.99 9.25 28.79
C ALA A 697 -13.48 10.61 29.30
N ILE A 698 -14.74 10.97 29.03
CA ILE A 698 -15.40 12.18 29.56
C ILE A 698 -15.39 12.11 31.10
N ALA A 699 -15.87 11.02 31.68
CA ALA A 699 -15.96 10.85 33.13
C ALA A 699 -14.56 10.92 33.79
N SER A 700 -13.57 10.25 33.19
CA SER A 700 -12.19 10.25 33.71
C SER A 700 -11.55 11.63 33.66
N LEU A 701 -11.68 12.35 32.54
CA LEU A 701 -11.13 13.70 32.41
C LEU A 701 -11.82 14.68 33.32
N GLN A 702 -13.14 14.64 33.45
CA GLN A 702 -13.89 15.49 34.35
C GLN A 702 -13.47 15.26 35.80
N ALA A 703 -13.42 13.99 36.24
CA ALA A 703 -12.97 13.66 37.60
C ALA A 703 -11.53 14.15 37.89
N ALA A 704 -10.63 14.07 36.91
CA ALA A 704 -9.27 14.56 37.04
C ALA A 704 -9.21 16.10 37.09
N MET A 705 -10.07 16.79 36.37
CA MET A 705 -10.20 18.26 36.46
C MET A 705 -10.76 18.70 37.82
N ASP A 706 -11.80 18.02 38.33
CA ASP A 706 -12.43 18.31 39.61
C ASP A 706 -11.48 18.04 40.80
N ALA A 707 -10.49 17.15 40.59
CA ALA A 707 -9.46 16.83 41.61
C ALA A 707 -8.24 17.78 41.60
N LEU A 708 -8.23 18.79 40.74
CA LEU A 708 -7.14 19.77 40.71
C LEU A 708 -7.18 20.65 41.96
N VAL A 709 -6.02 20.79 42.62
CA VAL A 709 -5.85 21.60 43.85
C VAL A 709 -5.04 22.85 43.51
N GLU A 710 -5.66 24.02 43.70
CA GLU A 710 -4.95 25.29 43.52
C GLU A 710 -3.84 25.47 44.54
N LYS A 711 -2.74 26.05 44.12
CA LYS A 711 -1.66 26.46 45.03
C LYS A 711 -2.16 27.52 45.99
N PRO A 712 -1.79 27.46 47.26
CA PRO A 712 -2.07 28.56 48.20
C PRO A 712 -1.55 29.88 47.63
N ALA A 713 -2.35 30.95 47.75
CA ALA A 713 -1.92 32.28 47.35
C ALA A 713 -0.65 32.65 48.14
N GLU A 714 0.42 33.04 47.46
CA GLU A 714 1.61 33.57 48.12
C GLU A 714 1.18 34.80 48.94
N THR A 715 1.12 34.68 50.26
CA THR A 715 1.00 35.82 51.15
C THR A 715 2.29 36.62 51.02
N LYS A 716 2.18 37.83 50.48
CA LYS A 716 3.28 38.80 50.52
C LYS A 716 3.75 38.92 51.98
N PRO A 717 5.06 38.85 52.27
CA PRO A 717 5.57 39.12 53.59
C PRO A 717 5.21 40.58 54.01
N GLU A 718 4.58 40.79 55.15
CA GLU A 718 4.43 42.10 55.78
C GLU A 718 5.82 42.70 56.00
N GLU A 719 6.06 43.89 55.43
CA GLU A 719 7.24 44.67 55.78
C GLU A 719 7.24 44.98 57.30
N PRO A 720 8.35 44.79 58.01
CA PRO A 720 8.43 45.16 59.42
C PRO A 720 8.37 46.68 59.61
N LYS A 721 7.43 47.15 60.45
CA LYS A 721 7.31 48.54 60.85
C LYS A 721 8.65 49.02 61.47
N LYS A 722 9.26 50.05 60.87
CA LYS A 722 10.39 50.78 61.38
C LYS A 722 9.95 51.64 62.51
N ASP A 723 10.57 51.44 63.68
CA ASP A 723 10.53 52.31 64.86
C ASP A 723 11.38 53.56 64.62
N ASP A 724 10.78 54.73 64.98
CA ASP A 724 11.39 56.04 64.84
C ASP A 724 12.43 56.26 65.96
N THR A 725 13.70 56.53 65.59
CA THR A 725 14.58 57.40 66.43
C THR A 725 15.55 58.16 65.53
N LYS A 726 15.56 59.47 65.86
CA LYS A 726 16.15 60.64 65.22
C LYS A 726 17.68 60.65 65.09
N LYS A 727 18.07 61.58 64.18
CA LYS A 727 19.25 62.46 64.07
C LYS A 727 20.36 61.92 63.16
N ASP A 728 21.01 62.67 62.39
CA ASP A 728 21.18 64.08 62.02
C ASP A 728 22.28 64.20 61.00
N ASP A 729 22.10 65.14 60.06
CA ASP A 729 23.10 65.93 59.35
C ASP A 729 24.17 65.25 58.42
N THR A 730 24.20 65.57 57.21
CA THR A 730 24.97 66.53 56.41
C THR A 730 25.23 66.13 55.00
N LYS A 731 24.70 66.97 54.12
CA LYS A 731 25.27 67.63 52.93
C LYS A 731 26.05 66.82 51.84
N LYS A 732 25.54 67.00 50.72
CA LYS A 732 26.05 67.67 49.48
C LYS A 732 26.21 66.69 48.32
N GLU A 733 25.49 67.04 47.32
CA GLU A 733 25.71 67.65 46.01
C GLU A 733 26.05 66.71 44.87
N ASP A 734 25.12 66.77 43.96
CA ASP A 734 25.24 67.13 42.50
C ASP A 734 26.02 66.13 41.62
N THR A 735 25.52 65.74 40.58
CA THR A 735 25.03 66.38 39.35
C THR A 735 24.57 65.33 38.35
N LYS A 736 23.39 65.57 37.79
CA LYS A 736 22.97 65.74 36.39
C LYS A 736 23.48 64.82 35.30
N LYS A 737 22.44 64.47 34.60
CA LYS A 737 22.31 64.41 33.08
C LYS A 737 22.75 63.11 32.43
N ASP A 738 22.12 62.60 31.46
CA ASP A 738 21.01 62.94 30.54
C ASP A 738 21.01 61.85 29.46
N GLU A 739 19.82 61.46 29.08
CA GLU A 739 19.41 61.12 27.69
C GLU A 739 20.34 60.26 26.83
N THR A 740 19.90 59.19 26.20
CA THR A 740 19.05 59.10 25.02
C THR A 740 19.09 57.68 24.42
N LYS A 741 17.90 57.21 24.07
CA LYS A 741 17.52 56.44 22.87
C LYS A 741 18.60 55.76 22.01
N LYS A 742 18.43 54.52 21.70
CA LYS A 742 17.93 53.98 20.41
C LYS A 742 18.18 52.50 20.23
N ASP A 743 17.12 51.88 19.84
CA ASP A 743 16.90 50.85 18.78
C ASP A 743 18.07 49.98 18.28
N ASN A 744 17.74 48.75 18.23
CA ASN A 744 17.81 47.81 17.07
C ASN A 744 18.40 46.42 17.37
N VAL A 745 17.52 45.42 17.28
CA VAL A 745 17.49 44.36 16.26
C VAL A 745 18.81 43.55 16.07
N LYS A 746 18.78 42.32 16.38
CA LYS A 746 18.99 41.14 15.52
C LYS A 746 19.67 39.96 16.20
N THR A 747 18.98 38.85 15.98
CA THR A 747 19.49 37.54 15.54
C THR A 747 20.33 36.70 16.50
N GLY A 748 19.74 35.57 16.87
CA GLY A 748 20.21 34.26 16.45
C GLY A 748 21.17 33.61 17.44
N ASP A 749 20.88 32.52 17.98
CA ASP A 749 21.38 31.27 17.51
C ASP A 749 20.95 30.09 18.41
N MET A 750 20.78 28.97 17.75
CA MET A 750 20.49 27.62 18.22
C MET A 750 21.43 27.14 19.35
N THR A 751 20.90 26.33 20.21
CA THR A 751 21.30 24.97 20.57
C THR A 751 20.72 24.58 21.92
N ASN A 752 19.81 23.62 21.94
CA ASN A 752 19.93 22.45 22.83
C ASN A 752 18.77 21.48 22.56
N ILE A 753 19.12 20.44 21.80
CA ILE A 753 18.36 19.19 21.68
C ILE A 753 19.01 18.18 22.62
N LEU A 754 18.15 17.45 23.32
CA LEU A 754 18.31 16.20 24.06
C LEU A 754 18.02 16.32 25.59
N PRO A 755 17.36 15.27 26.19
CA PRO A 755 16.93 13.98 25.61
C PRO A 755 15.48 13.58 25.97
N PHE A 756 14.74 13.05 25.01
CA PHE A 756 13.55 12.23 25.26
C PHE A 756 13.89 10.75 24.94
N ALA A 757 14.53 10.08 25.87
CA ALA A 757 14.74 8.63 25.78
C ALA A 757 14.94 8.02 27.19
N ALA A 758 13.91 8.11 28.02
CA ALA A 758 13.92 7.39 29.32
C ALA A 758 12.53 7.33 29.98
N LEU A 759 11.47 6.94 29.26
CA LEU A 759 10.16 6.75 29.92
C LEU A 759 9.30 5.63 29.27
N MET A 760 9.90 4.69 28.53
CA MET A 760 9.21 3.49 28.05
C MET A 760 9.68 2.17 28.68
N GLY A 761 10.39 2.24 29.80
CA GLY A 761 10.96 1.06 30.49
C GLY A 761 10.18 0.55 31.70
N LEU A 762 9.10 1.19 32.17
CA LEU A 762 8.47 0.86 33.45
C LEU A 762 7.03 0.34 33.41
N ALA A 763 6.40 0.25 32.25
CA ALA A 763 5.04 -0.29 32.12
C ALA A 763 4.98 -1.82 31.89
N CYS A 764 6.07 -2.50 31.55
CA CYS A 764 6.08 -3.94 31.28
C CYS A 764 6.35 -4.84 32.49
N VAL A 765 6.73 -4.30 33.65
CA VAL A 765 7.05 -5.11 34.85
C VAL A 765 5.85 -5.34 35.78
N ALA A 766 4.79 -4.55 35.67
CA ALA A 766 3.60 -4.70 36.53
C ALA A 766 2.62 -5.80 36.10
N PHE A 767 2.70 -6.31 34.86
CA PHE A 767 1.76 -7.32 34.34
C PHE A 767 2.19 -8.78 34.55
N ILE A 768 3.44 -9.02 34.96
CA ILE A 768 3.97 -10.37 35.19
C ILE A 768 3.75 -10.89 36.63
N PHE A 769 3.46 -10.00 37.60
CA PHE A 769 3.28 -10.40 38.99
C PHE A 769 1.85 -10.73 39.42
N LEU A 770 0.83 -10.54 38.57
CA LEU A 770 -0.58 -10.83 38.92
C LEU A 770 -1.12 -12.15 38.37
N LYS A 771 -0.33 -12.94 37.65
CA LYS A 771 -0.77 -14.25 37.10
C LYS A 771 -0.22 -15.49 37.82
N LYS A 772 0.40 -15.31 39.00
CA LYS A 772 0.94 -16.44 39.82
C LYS A 772 0.24 -16.67 41.15
N LYS A 773 -1.04 -16.29 41.28
CA LYS A 773 -1.86 -16.63 42.47
C LYS A 773 -3.27 -16.97 42.08
N LYS A 774 -3.47 -18.03 41.28
CA LYS A 774 -4.65 -18.87 41.22
C LYS A 774 -4.37 -20.03 40.23
N ALA A 775 -3.84 -21.08 40.72
CA ALA A 775 -4.08 -22.47 40.36
C ALA A 775 -3.90 -23.31 41.62
#